data_0aafafd0fc93d7b9355404611f50b89e
#
_entry.id   0aafafd0fc93d7b9355404611f50b89e
#
_cell.length_a   1.000
_cell.length_b   1.000
_cell.length_c   1.000
_cell.angle_alpha   90.00
_cell.angle_beta   90.00
_cell.angle_gamma   90.00
#
_symmetry.space_group_name_H-M   'P 1'
#
loop_
_entity.id
_entity.type
_entity.pdbx_description
1 polymer ?
#
loop_
_entity_poly.entity_id
_entity_poly.type
_entity_poly.pdbx_seq_one_letter_code
_entity_poly.pdbx_strand_id
1 'polypeptide(L)'
;MTENNFIESGILDVDINKKMRSSYLDYSMSVIVARALPDVRDGLKPVHRRILYGMQGLNLASNGPYRKSARLVGDVMGKYHPHGDSSIYEATVRLAQDFNTRYPLVDGQGNFGNIDGDGAAAMRYTEVRMTKLAEEMLRDINKDTVDFVPNFDENEKEPTILPARFPNLLVNGSSGIAVGMTTNMAPHNMNEAIDGIIAYIDKDNISISELNEIIKGPDFPTGAQIMGTEGIKEAYETGRGKITVRAVAEIKTFKNNREKIVITELPYQVNKSSLIMKIAELAKNKVIDGISNITDASNRKGINIIVELKRDANAEVVLNKLYKNTQMQTTFGIINLALVNGKPEILNLKEIIRYYVDHQVEVVTRRTKFDLDKAEKRAHIVEGLFIALDNIDRIIKIVRASKDDNEAKEKFYQEFKLSDAQSQAILDMRIRRLTGLERERLEAEYEKLKADIQWFKEVLENNDVLMNVIKEELLEIKSKYGDLRRTVISHDRTDIEMEDIIKREDVVITLTQFGYIKRMSEGTYKPQKRGGRGVSSGNMRDEDFVKELFVTSTHDMILFFTSLGNVFKLKAFEIPEDSRTSRGTAIINLLDLDEGERVTSIIPVEEYDPDMNFLMVTEKGLIKRTPFKEYKNIRKSGIIAIKLNEDDKLIDVHLTKDDEDVMLVTKKGLAIRFNEEQVRKSGRNSMGVKSIDLSEDDIVVSSDLVCEDKYLLVISENGFGKLTEISKYRPQNRGGKGLLTYKITKKTGDLAAATVVEKEDDVMIIADSGIIIRILTEDISIQGRNTSGVKLMNLTDAKVVAVANYIGD
;
A
#
# COMPACT_ATOMS: atom_id res chain seq x y z
N MET A 1 65.61 3.89 -8.26
CA MET A 1 66.23 2.72 -7.62
C MET A 1 65.24 1.58 -7.78
N THR A 2 65.51 0.67 -8.69
CA THR A 2 64.73 -0.51 -9.00
C THR A 2 65.07 -1.55 -7.98
N GLU A 3 64.18 -1.87 -7.04
CA GLU A 3 64.33 -3.03 -6.16
C GLU A 3 64.04 -4.29 -6.96
N ASN A 4 65.10 -5.00 -7.31
CA ASN A 4 65.07 -6.40 -7.72
C ASN A 4 64.70 -7.23 -6.50
N ASN A 5 63.47 -7.61 -6.33
CA ASN A 5 63.10 -8.65 -5.41
C ASN A 5 63.38 -10.02 -6.01
N PHE A 6 64.41 -10.69 -5.55
CA PHE A 6 64.74 -12.07 -5.84
C PHE A 6 63.61 -12.98 -5.34
N ILE A 7 63.09 -13.80 -6.25
CA ILE A 7 62.15 -14.88 -5.95
C ILE A 7 62.93 -16.03 -5.35
N GLU A 8 63.10 -16.10 -4.02
CA GLU A 8 63.83 -17.16 -3.37
C GLU A 8 62.96 -18.21 -2.67
N SER A 9 61.60 -18.21 -2.79
CA SER A 9 60.79 -19.25 -2.15
C SER A 9 59.44 -19.55 -2.75
N GLY A 10 59.05 -19.04 -3.87
CA GLY A 10 57.66 -19.23 -4.40
C GLY A 10 56.56 -18.62 -3.54
N ILE A 11 56.93 -17.89 -2.48
CA ILE A 11 56.02 -17.16 -1.58
C ILE A 11 56.05 -15.67 -1.95
N LEU A 12 54.88 -15.18 -2.42
CA LEU A 12 54.70 -13.75 -2.68
C LEU A 12 54.07 -13.10 -1.46
N ASP A 13 54.74 -12.09 -0.89
CA ASP A 13 54.13 -11.21 0.13
C ASP A 13 53.02 -10.39 -0.49
N VAL A 14 51.81 -10.63 -0.09
CA VAL A 14 50.61 -9.92 -0.58
C VAL A 14 49.95 -9.18 0.58
N ASP A 15 49.86 -7.84 0.46
CA ASP A 15 49.08 -7.05 1.39
C ASP A 15 47.58 -7.47 1.24
N ILE A 16 47.06 -8.12 2.29
CA ILE A 16 45.69 -8.65 2.32
C ILE A 16 44.67 -7.55 2.10
N ASN A 17 44.88 -6.33 2.61
CA ASN A 17 43.96 -5.22 2.45
C ASN A 17 43.87 -4.76 0.98
N LYS A 18 45.01 -4.65 0.30
CA LYS A 18 45.08 -4.30 -1.11
C LYS A 18 44.43 -5.39 -1.98
N LYS A 19 44.75 -6.65 -1.71
CA LYS A 19 44.25 -7.79 -2.46
C LYS A 19 42.72 -7.93 -2.27
N MET A 20 42.25 -7.85 -1.04
CA MET A 20 40.82 -7.89 -0.71
C MET A 20 40.06 -6.74 -1.37
N ARG A 21 40.58 -5.52 -1.30
CA ARG A 21 39.98 -4.33 -1.92
C ARG A 21 39.86 -4.48 -3.44
N SER A 22 40.94 -4.86 -4.10
CA SER A 22 40.95 -5.09 -5.55
C SER A 22 39.99 -6.20 -5.94
N SER A 23 40.10 -7.38 -5.30
CA SER A 23 39.22 -8.51 -5.61
C SER A 23 37.74 -8.25 -5.33
N TYR A 24 37.43 -7.44 -4.28
CA TYR A 24 36.05 -7.05 -3.98
C TYR A 24 35.52 -6.05 -5.00
N LEU A 25 36.34 -5.12 -5.50
CA LEU A 25 35.94 -4.22 -6.57
C LEU A 25 35.66 -4.98 -7.87
N ASP A 26 36.57 -5.89 -8.26
CA ASP A 26 36.42 -6.70 -9.47
C ASP A 26 35.16 -7.58 -9.40
N TYR A 27 34.92 -8.23 -8.23
CA TYR A 27 33.71 -8.99 -7.97
C TYR A 27 32.45 -8.11 -8.04
N SER A 28 32.47 -6.96 -7.37
CA SER A 28 31.34 -6.03 -7.34
C SER A 28 31.00 -5.54 -8.75
N MET A 29 31.99 -5.13 -9.52
CA MET A 29 31.78 -4.72 -10.91
C MET A 29 31.21 -5.85 -11.75
N SER A 30 31.73 -7.08 -11.63
CA SER A 30 31.21 -8.23 -12.33
C SER A 30 29.73 -8.51 -11.98
N VAL A 31 29.37 -8.44 -10.68
CA VAL A 31 27.99 -8.66 -10.25
C VAL A 31 27.06 -7.56 -10.74
N ILE A 32 27.51 -6.31 -10.77
CA ILE A 32 26.72 -5.17 -11.23
C ILE A 32 26.48 -5.24 -12.73
N VAL A 33 27.58 -5.34 -13.53
CA VAL A 33 27.52 -5.18 -14.98
C VAL A 33 27.18 -6.49 -15.70
N ALA A 34 27.68 -7.64 -15.20
CA ALA A 34 27.58 -8.91 -15.92
C ALA A 34 26.63 -9.94 -15.29
N ARG A 35 25.82 -9.57 -14.28
CA ARG A 35 24.93 -10.53 -13.62
C ARG A 35 23.56 -10.00 -13.24
N ALA A 36 23.49 -8.97 -12.36
CA ALA A 36 22.28 -8.66 -11.64
C ALA A 36 21.38 -7.61 -12.31
N LEU A 37 21.97 -6.65 -13.03
CA LEU A 37 21.23 -5.53 -13.59
C LEU A 37 20.90 -5.73 -15.08
N PRO A 38 19.72 -5.28 -15.54
CA PRO A 38 19.35 -5.28 -16.96
C PRO A 38 20.02 -4.11 -17.69
N ASP A 39 20.29 -4.26 -19.00
CA ASP A 39 20.58 -3.13 -19.87
C ASP A 39 19.28 -2.38 -20.18
N VAL A 40 19.33 -1.04 -20.17
CA VAL A 40 18.14 -0.20 -20.39
C VAL A 40 17.53 -0.39 -21.79
N ARG A 41 18.33 -0.75 -22.78
CA ARG A 41 17.95 -0.85 -24.20
C ARG A 41 17.12 -2.09 -24.50
N ASP A 42 17.55 -3.29 -24.06
CA ASP A 42 16.84 -4.55 -24.28
C ASP A 42 16.13 -5.12 -23.05
N GLY A 43 16.36 -4.54 -21.89
CA GLY A 43 15.72 -4.96 -20.64
C GLY A 43 16.17 -6.32 -20.11
N LEU A 44 17.25 -6.88 -20.63
CA LEU A 44 17.71 -8.20 -20.31
C LEU A 44 18.98 -8.20 -19.44
N LYS A 45 19.05 -9.14 -18.53
CA LYS A 45 20.31 -9.52 -17.89
C LYS A 45 21.13 -10.40 -18.84
N PRO A 46 22.46 -10.48 -18.68
CA PRO A 46 23.29 -11.30 -19.55
C PRO A 46 22.82 -12.74 -19.71
N VAL A 47 22.39 -13.41 -18.63
CA VAL A 47 21.89 -14.79 -18.69
C VAL A 47 20.65 -14.93 -19.58
N HIS A 48 19.69 -13.99 -19.49
CA HIS A 48 18.47 -14.00 -20.29
C HIS A 48 18.77 -13.76 -21.77
N ARG A 49 19.68 -12.81 -22.07
CA ARG A 49 20.14 -12.51 -23.43
C ARG A 49 20.80 -13.73 -24.07
N ARG A 50 21.68 -14.41 -23.32
CA ARG A 50 22.37 -15.63 -23.75
C ARG A 50 21.42 -16.80 -23.96
N ILE A 51 20.36 -16.91 -23.13
CA ILE A 51 19.32 -17.95 -23.32
C ILE A 51 18.58 -17.72 -24.63
N LEU A 52 18.09 -16.51 -24.91
CA LEU A 52 17.36 -16.19 -26.14
C LEU A 52 18.25 -16.37 -27.37
N TYR A 53 19.50 -15.89 -27.31
CA TYR A 53 20.46 -16.06 -28.41
C TYR A 53 20.82 -17.53 -28.65
N GLY A 54 21.00 -18.33 -27.59
CA GLY A 54 21.20 -19.76 -27.70
C GLY A 54 19.98 -20.51 -28.28
N MET A 55 18.76 -20.05 -27.95
CA MET A 55 17.55 -20.62 -28.56
C MET A 55 17.50 -20.35 -30.08
N GLN A 56 17.92 -19.18 -30.51
CA GLN A 56 18.04 -18.87 -31.96
C GLN A 56 19.09 -19.75 -32.65
N GLY A 57 20.27 -19.93 -32.03
CA GLY A 57 21.33 -20.80 -32.54
C GLY A 57 20.90 -22.27 -32.67
N LEU A 58 20.02 -22.72 -31.79
CA LEU A 58 19.43 -24.07 -31.83
C LEU A 58 18.19 -24.18 -32.74
N ASN A 59 17.78 -23.09 -33.43
CA ASN A 59 16.57 -23.00 -34.24
C ASN A 59 15.29 -23.39 -33.46
N LEU A 60 15.16 -22.92 -32.23
CA LEU A 60 13.98 -23.16 -31.38
C LEU A 60 12.88 -22.12 -31.67
N ALA A 61 12.50 -21.98 -32.91
CA ALA A 61 11.47 -21.02 -33.35
C ALA A 61 10.09 -21.36 -32.80
N SER A 62 9.22 -20.36 -32.66
CA SER A 62 7.88 -20.45 -32.05
C SER A 62 6.93 -21.42 -32.77
N ASN A 63 7.14 -21.59 -34.07
CA ASN A 63 6.40 -22.55 -34.93
C ASN A 63 7.11 -23.91 -35.07
N GLY A 64 8.31 -24.05 -34.49
CA GLY A 64 9.10 -25.26 -34.53
C GLY A 64 8.72 -26.27 -33.43
N PRO A 65 9.35 -27.47 -33.43
CA PRO A 65 9.14 -28.45 -32.39
C PRO A 65 9.82 -28.02 -31.09
N TYR A 66 9.21 -28.41 -29.95
CA TYR A 66 9.86 -28.29 -28.65
C TYR A 66 11.13 -29.16 -28.58
N ARG A 67 12.09 -28.68 -27.79
CA ARG A 67 13.32 -29.43 -27.47
C ARG A 67 13.54 -29.47 -25.97
N LYS A 68 14.22 -30.55 -25.50
CA LYS A 68 14.53 -30.69 -24.09
C LYS A 68 15.29 -29.50 -23.54
N SER A 69 14.84 -28.97 -22.39
CA SER A 69 15.49 -27.82 -21.72
C SER A 69 16.95 -28.12 -21.42
N ALA A 70 17.32 -29.38 -21.12
CA ALA A 70 18.71 -29.78 -20.90
C ALA A 70 19.62 -29.49 -22.12
N ARG A 71 19.10 -29.59 -23.36
CA ARG A 71 19.88 -29.29 -24.57
C ARG A 71 20.18 -27.79 -24.65
N LEU A 72 19.18 -26.92 -24.39
CA LEU A 72 19.35 -25.47 -24.34
C LEU A 72 20.35 -25.06 -23.26
N VAL A 73 20.16 -25.57 -22.04
CA VAL A 73 21.02 -25.28 -20.90
C VAL A 73 22.47 -25.70 -21.18
N GLY A 74 22.68 -26.88 -21.74
CA GLY A 74 24.03 -27.35 -22.09
C GLY A 74 24.70 -26.50 -23.17
N ASP A 75 23.97 -26.09 -24.21
CA ASP A 75 24.50 -25.24 -25.28
C ASP A 75 24.85 -23.84 -24.76
N VAL A 76 23.95 -23.22 -23.99
CA VAL A 76 24.18 -21.88 -23.38
C VAL A 76 25.36 -21.91 -22.41
N MET A 77 25.44 -22.94 -21.57
CA MET A 77 26.53 -23.10 -20.61
C MET A 77 27.89 -23.31 -21.32
N GLY A 78 27.90 -24.13 -22.35
CA GLY A 78 29.15 -24.46 -23.07
C GLY A 78 29.67 -23.34 -23.96
N LYS A 79 28.76 -22.52 -24.51
CA LYS A 79 29.15 -21.46 -25.49
C LYS A 79 29.19 -20.04 -24.92
N TYR A 80 28.27 -19.68 -24.01
CA TYR A 80 28.06 -18.27 -23.67
C TYR A 80 28.12 -17.97 -22.16
N HIS A 81 27.63 -18.88 -21.30
CA HIS A 81 27.43 -18.57 -19.89
C HIS A 81 28.15 -19.57 -18.97
N PRO A 82 29.42 -19.32 -18.58
CA PRO A 82 30.26 -20.26 -17.82
C PRO A 82 29.89 -20.34 -16.35
N HIS A 83 28.62 -20.67 -16.03
CA HIS A 83 28.06 -20.80 -14.69
C HIS A 83 27.26 -22.09 -14.56
N GLY A 84 26.82 -22.43 -13.35
CA GLY A 84 26.07 -23.65 -13.10
C GLY A 84 24.78 -23.79 -13.93
N ASP A 85 24.51 -25.00 -14.39
CA ASP A 85 23.34 -25.38 -15.17
C ASP A 85 22.01 -25.04 -14.50
N SER A 86 21.94 -25.17 -13.18
CA SER A 86 20.76 -24.85 -12.39
C SER A 86 20.36 -23.36 -12.52
N SER A 87 21.34 -22.45 -12.54
CA SER A 87 21.08 -21.01 -12.66
C SER A 87 20.51 -20.64 -14.04
N ILE A 88 21.02 -21.28 -15.10
CA ILE A 88 20.53 -21.10 -16.47
C ILE A 88 19.12 -21.68 -16.61
N TYR A 89 18.90 -22.87 -16.05
CA TYR A 89 17.59 -23.51 -16.09
C TYR A 89 16.53 -22.70 -15.33
N GLU A 90 16.83 -22.25 -14.11
CA GLU A 90 15.91 -21.40 -13.33
C GLU A 90 15.58 -20.08 -14.03
N ALA A 91 16.57 -19.46 -14.68
CA ALA A 91 16.32 -18.27 -15.50
C ALA A 91 15.38 -18.58 -16.68
N THR A 92 15.60 -19.71 -17.36
CA THR A 92 14.74 -20.19 -18.45
C THR A 92 13.30 -20.45 -17.97
N VAL A 93 13.18 -21.10 -16.79
CA VAL A 93 11.88 -21.38 -16.15
C VAL A 93 11.12 -20.08 -15.86
N ARG A 94 11.78 -19.07 -15.28
CA ARG A 94 11.15 -17.79 -14.98
C ARG A 94 10.64 -17.07 -16.22
N LEU A 95 11.37 -17.13 -17.33
CA LEU A 95 10.94 -16.57 -18.63
C LEU A 95 9.71 -17.28 -19.23
N ALA A 96 9.40 -18.52 -18.78
CA ALA A 96 8.24 -19.29 -19.21
C ALA A 96 7.02 -19.17 -18.29
N GLN A 97 7.21 -18.69 -17.05
CA GLN A 97 6.14 -18.62 -16.05
C GLN A 97 5.26 -17.39 -16.27
N ASP A 98 3.98 -17.58 -16.58
CA ASP A 98 3.00 -16.53 -16.86
C ASP A 98 2.54 -15.75 -15.60
N PHE A 99 2.83 -16.28 -14.41
CA PHE A 99 2.61 -15.60 -13.13
C PHE A 99 3.83 -14.79 -12.64
N ASN A 100 5.01 -14.97 -13.26
CA ASN A 100 6.22 -14.20 -12.98
C ASN A 100 6.54 -13.16 -14.06
N THR A 101 6.28 -13.48 -15.32
CA THR A 101 6.61 -12.64 -16.47
C THR A 101 5.32 -12.20 -17.14
N ARG A 102 5.10 -10.88 -17.26
CA ARG A 102 3.86 -10.33 -17.83
C ARG A 102 3.65 -10.72 -19.30
N TYR A 103 4.74 -10.78 -20.06
CA TYR A 103 4.81 -11.23 -21.46
C TYR A 103 5.91 -12.28 -21.59
N PRO A 104 5.60 -13.57 -21.42
CA PRO A 104 6.59 -14.66 -21.46
C PRO A 104 7.38 -14.71 -22.77
N LEU A 105 8.69 -14.96 -22.66
CA LEU A 105 9.61 -15.07 -23.79
C LEU A 105 9.93 -16.53 -24.13
N VAL A 106 9.69 -17.44 -23.22
CA VAL A 106 9.87 -18.88 -23.42
C VAL A 106 8.52 -19.56 -23.40
N ASP A 107 8.26 -20.42 -24.37
CA ASP A 107 7.12 -21.33 -24.42
C ASP A 107 7.58 -22.69 -23.93
N GLY A 108 7.07 -23.07 -22.75
CA GLY A 108 7.46 -24.27 -22.03
C GLY A 108 6.42 -25.38 -22.09
N GLN A 109 6.85 -26.62 -22.34
CA GLN A 109 6.01 -27.81 -22.27
C GLN A 109 6.47 -28.71 -21.13
N GLY A 110 5.54 -29.03 -20.20
CA GLY A 110 5.81 -29.80 -18.99
C GLY A 110 5.47 -28.99 -17.72
N ASN A 111 6.06 -29.39 -16.59
CA ASN A 111 5.89 -28.70 -15.32
C ASN A 111 6.98 -27.64 -15.15
N PHE A 112 6.62 -26.37 -15.26
CA PHE A 112 7.48 -25.21 -15.03
C PHE A 112 7.23 -24.53 -13.67
N GLY A 113 6.67 -25.28 -12.69
CA GLY A 113 6.30 -24.75 -11.39
C GLY A 113 4.92 -24.08 -11.41
N ASN A 114 4.51 -23.58 -10.26
CA ASN A 114 3.22 -22.91 -10.07
C ASN A 114 3.28 -21.80 -9.03
N ILE A 115 2.18 -21.08 -8.86
CA ILE A 115 2.07 -19.98 -7.88
C ILE A 115 2.07 -20.47 -6.42
N ASP A 116 1.92 -21.79 -6.19
CA ASP A 116 2.02 -22.41 -4.87
C ASP A 116 3.47 -22.56 -4.39
N GLY A 117 4.43 -22.27 -5.27
CA GLY A 117 5.84 -22.37 -4.99
C GLY A 117 6.44 -23.76 -5.28
N ASP A 118 5.68 -24.64 -5.94
CA ASP A 118 6.25 -25.87 -6.44
C ASP A 118 7.30 -25.55 -7.51
N GLY A 119 8.46 -26.20 -7.40
CA GLY A 119 9.55 -26.03 -8.37
C GLY A 119 9.22 -26.66 -9.73
N ALA A 120 9.95 -26.22 -10.76
CA ALA A 120 9.89 -26.86 -12.06
C ALA A 120 10.43 -28.29 -12.00
N ALA A 121 9.93 -29.18 -12.86
CA ALA A 121 10.50 -30.51 -13.05
C ALA A 121 11.94 -30.41 -13.56
N ALA A 122 12.76 -31.43 -13.32
CA ALA A 122 14.14 -31.45 -13.81
C ALA A 122 14.21 -31.23 -15.34
N MET A 123 15.23 -30.51 -15.81
CA MET A 123 15.39 -30.05 -17.21
C MET A 123 15.39 -31.17 -18.25
N ARG A 124 15.61 -32.43 -17.83
CA ARG A 124 15.50 -33.60 -18.71
C ARG A 124 14.06 -33.98 -19.08
N TYR A 125 13.07 -33.49 -18.29
CA TYR A 125 11.64 -33.76 -18.52
C TYR A 125 10.94 -32.63 -19.24
N THR A 126 11.33 -31.37 -18.97
CA THR A 126 10.74 -30.19 -19.58
C THR A 126 11.28 -29.93 -21.00
N GLU A 127 10.49 -29.26 -21.81
CA GLU A 127 10.82 -28.90 -23.17
C GLU A 127 10.51 -27.42 -23.40
N VAL A 128 11.27 -26.76 -24.28
CA VAL A 128 11.20 -25.32 -24.52
C VAL A 128 11.29 -24.98 -26.01
N ARG A 129 10.72 -23.86 -26.37
CA ARG A 129 10.93 -23.10 -27.62
C ARG A 129 10.69 -21.63 -27.35
N MET A 130 11.02 -20.77 -28.30
CA MET A 130 10.71 -19.33 -28.20
C MET A 130 9.21 -19.09 -28.31
N THR A 131 8.71 -18.05 -27.64
CA THR A 131 7.42 -17.47 -27.98
C THR A 131 7.55 -16.62 -29.24
N LYS A 132 6.42 -16.28 -29.89
CA LYS A 132 6.43 -15.34 -31.04
C LYS A 132 6.99 -13.97 -30.63
N LEU A 133 6.75 -13.55 -29.40
CA LEU A 133 7.28 -12.29 -28.88
C LEU A 133 8.80 -12.33 -28.67
N ALA A 134 9.35 -13.47 -28.27
CA ALA A 134 10.81 -13.64 -28.16
C ALA A 134 11.51 -13.53 -29.51
N GLU A 135 10.87 -13.96 -30.60
CA GLU A 135 11.40 -13.75 -31.96
C GLU A 135 11.51 -12.29 -32.33
N GLU A 136 10.61 -11.43 -31.87
CA GLU A 136 10.70 -9.97 -32.04
C GLU A 136 11.88 -9.32 -31.29
N MET A 137 12.35 -9.96 -30.18
CA MET A 137 13.58 -9.52 -29.49
C MET A 137 14.83 -9.72 -30.32
N LEU A 138 14.85 -10.78 -31.17
CA LEU A 138 15.99 -11.23 -31.94
C LEU A 138 15.88 -10.81 -33.42
N ARG A 139 14.76 -10.21 -33.82
CA ARG A 139 14.49 -9.88 -35.23
C ARG A 139 15.58 -8.98 -35.77
N ASP A 140 16.02 -9.30 -37.00
CA ASP A 140 17.06 -8.59 -37.71
C ASP A 140 18.46 -8.59 -37.04
N ILE A 141 18.74 -9.45 -36.07
CA ILE A 141 20.05 -9.55 -35.39
C ILE A 141 21.18 -9.90 -36.38
N ASN A 142 20.87 -10.59 -37.48
CA ASN A 142 21.83 -10.94 -38.57
C ASN A 142 22.08 -9.83 -39.56
N LYS A 143 21.51 -8.63 -39.35
CA LYS A 143 21.67 -7.47 -40.23
C LYS A 143 22.56 -6.39 -39.63
N ASP A 144 23.55 -6.78 -38.85
CA ASP A 144 24.50 -5.88 -38.20
C ASP A 144 23.85 -4.79 -37.31
N THR A 145 22.69 -5.10 -36.74
CA THR A 145 21.89 -4.18 -35.93
C THR A 145 22.47 -3.89 -34.55
N VAL A 146 23.26 -4.83 -34.02
CA VAL A 146 23.89 -4.76 -32.70
C VAL A 146 25.34 -5.25 -32.76
N ASP A 147 26.15 -4.87 -31.79
CA ASP A 147 27.55 -5.27 -31.72
C ASP A 147 27.69 -6.67 -31.11
N PHE A 148 28.68 -7.40 -31.62
CA PHE A 148 29.08 -8.73 -31.14
C PHE A 148 30.46 -8.66 -30.51
N VAL A 149 30.62 -9.37 -29.41
CA VAL A 149 31.89 -9.52 -28.69
C VAL A 149 32.27 -11.01 -28.63
N PRO A 150 33.56 -11.32 -28.50
CA PRO A 150 33.98 -12.70 -28.21
C PRO A 150 33.33 -13.18 -26.89
N ASN A 151 33.00 -14.46 -26.83
CA ASN A 151 32.55 -15.12 -25.60
C ASN A 151 33.74 -15.29 -24.61
N PHE A 152 33.53 -15.99 -23.50
CA PHE A 152 34.50 -16.18 -22.42
C PHE A 152 35.77 -16.94 -22.82
N ASP A 153 35.72 -17.78 -23.88
CA ASP A 153 36.86 -18.59 -24.39
C ASP A 153 37.32 -18.13 -25.79
N GLU A 154 36.77 -17.02 -26.32
CA GLU A 154 37.08 -16.41 -27.61
C GLU A 154 36.77 -17.30 -28.85
N ASN A 155 36.11 -18.45 -28.68
CA ASN A 155 35.77 -19.34 -29.77
C ASN A 155 34.46 -18.97 -30.49
N GLU A 156 33.54 -18.33 -29.77
CA GLU A 156 32.23 -17.93 -30.28
C GLU A 156 32.04 -16.41 -30.14
N LYS A 157 31.02 -15.88 -30.76
CA LYS A 157 30.60 -14.47 -30.59
C LYS A 157 29.21 -14.41 -29.99
N GLU A 158 29.02 -13.49 -29.05
CA GLU A 158 27.72 -13.19 -28.43
C GLU A 158 27.32 -11.72 -28.64
N PRO A 159 26.01 -11.41 -28.77
CA PRO A 159 25.57 -10.02 -28.91
C PRO A 159 25.68 -9.30 -27.57
N THR A 160 26.11 -8.04 -27.60
CA THR A 160 26.19 -7.19 -26.41
C THR A 160 24.79 -6.83 -25.89
N ILE A 161 23.84 -6.61 -26.79
CA ILE A 161 22.41 -6.34 -26.56
C ILE A 161 21.60 -7.01 -27.66
N LEU A 162 20.28 -7.11 -27.52
CA LEU A 162 19.39 -7.56 -28.59
C LEU A 162 18.72 -6.36 -29.30
N PRO A 163 18.27 -6.51 -30.57
CA PRO A 163 17.52 -5.46 -31.25
C PRO A 163 16.25 -5.01 -30.56
N ALA A 164 15.59 -5.90 -29.83
CA ALA A 164 14.49 -5.62 -28.91
C ALA A 164 13.39 -4.73 -29.49
N ARG A 165 12.67 -5.23 -30.49
CA ARG A 165 11.65 -4.48 -31.27
C ARG A 165 10.45 -3.99 -30.45
N PHE A 166 10.37 -4.36 -29.15
CA PHE A 166 9.39 -3.85 -28.19
C PHE A 166 10.09 -3.48 -26.87
N PRO A 167 9.51 -2.60 -26.05
CA PRO A 167 10.13 -2.05 -24.84
C PRO A 167 10.13 -3.08 -23.68
N ASN A 168 10.93 -4.14 -23.80
CA ASN A 168 10.93 -5.27 -22.88
C ASN A 168 11.19 -4.87 -21.42
N LEU A 169 12.10 -3.91 -21.17
CA LEU A 169 12.35 -3.42 -19.81
C LEU A 169 11.10 -2.85 -19.15
N LEU A 170 10.31 -2.11 -19.92
CA LEU A 170 9.09 -1.48 -19.41
C LEU A 170 7.95 -2.49 -19.23
N VAL A 171 7.73 -3.37 -20.23
CA VAL A 171 6.57 -4.28 -20.19
C VAL A 171 6.75 -5.50 -19.30
N ASN A 172 7.98 -6.01 -19.14
CA ASN A 172 8.27 -7.16 -18.28
C ASN A 172 8.91 -6.78 -16.94
N GLY A 173 9.49 -5.58 -16.86
CA GLY A 173 10.24 -5.17 -15.69
C GLY A 173 11.53 -5.99 -15.50
N SER A 174 12.15 -5.81 -14.34
CA SER A 174 13.30 -6.61 -13.93
C SER A 174 13.52 -6.50 -12.43
N SER A 175 13.93 -7.57 -11.79
CA SER A 175 14.33 -7.56 -10.37
C SER A 175 15.71 -8.17 -10.20
N GLY A 176 16.57 -7.57 -9.38
CA GLY A 176 17.92 -8.06 -9.17
C GLY A 176 18.60 -7.44 -7.97
N ILE A 177 19.48 -8.23 -7.33
CA ILE A 177 20.28 -7.80 -6.18
C ILE A 177 21.74 -7.81 -6.58
N ALA A 178 22.34 -6.64 -6.64
CA ALA A 178 23.76 -6.45 -6.88
C ALA A 178 24.51 -6.09 -5.59
N VAL A 179 25.79 -5.82 -5.68
CA VAL A 179 26.57 -5.36 -4.54
C VAL A 179 26.27 -3.87 -4.29
N GLY A 180 25.72 -3.56 -3.12
CA GLY A 180 25.41 -2.19 -2.71
C GLY A 180 24.21 -1.54 -3.39
N MET A 181 23.52 -2.24 -4.31
CA MET A 181 22.36 -1.72 -5.00
C MET A 181 21.39 -2.83 -5.45
N THR A 182 20.12 -2.47 -5.60
CA THR A 182 19.08 -3.38 -6.08
C THR A 182 18.27 -2.72 -7.17
N THR A 183 17.76 -3.53 -8.10
CA THR A 183 16.73 -3.12 -9.06
C THR A 183 15.44 -3.88 -8.79
N ASN A 184 14.31 -3.21 -8.91
CA ASN A 184 12.98 -3.81 -8.82
C ASN A 184 12.01 -2.99 -9.68
N MET A 185 12.04 -3.23 -10.97
CA MET A 185 11.24 -2.53 -11.96
C MET A 185 9.93 -3.28 -12.16
N ALA A 186 8.83 -2.58 -12.02
CA ALA A 186 7.50 -3.14 -12.21
C ALA A 186 7.19 -3.34 -13.72
N PRO A 187 6.46 -4.41 -14.09
CA PRO A 187 5.96 -4.61 -15.44
C PRO A 187 4.81 -3.65 -15.75
N HIS A 188 4.61 -3.34 -17.06
CA HIS A 188 3.55 -2.46 -17.54
C HIS A 188 2.77 -3.09 -18.71
N ASN A 189 1.59 -2.55 -18.97
CA ASN A 189 0.78 -2.98 -20.10
C ASN A 189 1.41 -2.60 -21.44
N MET A 190 1.43 -3.53 -22.40
CA MET A 190 2.04 -3.34 -23.71
C MET A 190 1.43 -2.17 -24.48
N ASN A 191 0.09 -2.07 -24.47
CA ASN A 191 -0.62 -1.00 -25.18
C ASN A 191 -0.25 0.37 -24.63
N GLU A 192 -0.28 0.52 -23.29
CA GLU A 192 0.05 1.77 -22.61
C GLU A 192 1.52 2.15 -22.82
N ALA A 193 2.43 1.18 -22.73
CA ALA A 193 3.86 1.41 -22.96
C ALA A 193 4.14 1.90 -24.38
N ILE A 194 3.56 1.26 -25.40
CA ILE A 194 3.72 1.66 -26.79
C ILE A 194 3.08 3.01 -27.06
N ASP A 195 1.88 3.28 -26.54
CA ASP A 195 1.21 4.57 -26.69
C ASP A 195 2.03 5.70 -26.04
N GLY A 196 2.63 5.45 -24.87
CA GLY A 196 3.53 6.40 -24.22
C GLY A 196 4.81 6.68 -25.03
N ILE A 197 5.39 5.65 -25.68
CA ILE A 197 6.57 5.82 -26.54
C ILE A 197 6.19 6.60 -27.81
N ILE A 198 5.06 6.31 -28.42
CA ILE A 198 4.58 7.06 -29.60
C ILE A 198 4.34 8.53 -29.24
N ALA A 199 3.69 8.79 -28.09
CA ALA A 199 3.48 10.16 -27.61
C ALA A 199 4.79 10.90 -27.33
N TYR A 200 5.84 10.18 -26.86
CA TYR A 200 7.18 10.73 -26.69
C TYR A 200 7.84 11.08 -28.04
N ILE A 201 7.67 10.23 -29.05
CA ILE A 201 8.20 10.50 -30.43
C ILE A 201 7.46 11.69 -31.05
N ASP A 202 6.14 11.80 -30.86
CA ASP A 202 5.33 12.87 -31.47
C ASP A 202 5.51 14.24 -30.78
N LYS A 203 5.98 14.26 -29.53
CA LYS A 203 6.13 15.47 -28.75
C LYS A 203 7.46 15.48 -27.97
N ASP A 204 8.46 16.16 -28.53
CA ASP A 204 9.84 16.24 -27.99
C ASP A 204 9.91 16.61 -26.49
N ASN A 205 9.04 17.49 -26.01
CA ASN A 205 9.03 18.01 -24.67
C ASN A 205 7.85 17.50 -23.82
N ILE A 206 7.37 16.28 -24.07
CA ILE A 206 6.33 15.67 -23.24
C ILE A 206 6.78 15.60 -21.79
N SER A 207 5.92 16.01 -20.85
CA SER A 207 6.19 15.93 -19.42
C SER A 207 5.95 14.52 -18.89
N ILE A 208 6.58 14.19 -17.74
CA ILE A 208 6.33 12.91 -17.06
C ILE A 208 4.87 12.81 -16.63
N SER A 209 4.23 13.91 -16.27
CA SER A 209 2.81 13.93 -15.90
C SER A 209 1.91 13.55 -17.07
N GLU A 210 2.17 14.04 -18.29
CA GLU A 210 1.43 13.66 -19.49
C GLU A 210 1.67 12.19 -19.86
N LEU A 211 2.90 11.70 -19.69
CA LEU A 211 3.22 10.27 -19.87
C LEU A 211 2.46 9.39 -18.86
N ASN A 212 2.28 9.85 -17.62
CA ASN A 212 1.53 9.14 -16.57
C ASN A 212 0.02 9.06 -16.87
N GLU A 213 -0.53 9.98 -17.65
CA GLU A 213 -1.93 9.87 -18.12
C GLU A 213 -2.11 8.75 -19.14
N ILE A 214 -1.07 8.43 -19.91
CA ILE A 214 -1.06 7.35 -20.92
C ILE A 214 -0.66 6.03 -20.27
N ILE A 215 0.50 5.99 -19.59
CA ILE A 215 1.02 4.83 -18.85
C ILE A 215 0.54 4.97 -17.41
N LYS A 216 -0.64 4.44 -17.13
CA LYS A 216 -1.36 4.67 -15.86
C LYS A 216 -0.64 4.12 -14.64
N GLY A 217 0.17 3.09 -14.79
CA GLY A 217 0.89 2.45 -13.70
C GLY A 217 1.30 1.02 -14.01
N PRO A 218 1.94 0.32 -13.06
CA PRO A 218 2.30 -1.09 -13.20
C PRO A 218 1.11 -1.98 -13.57
N ASP A 219 1.39 -3.04 -14.32
CA ASP A 219 0.41 -4.07 -14.72
C ASP A 219 0.99 -5.46 -14.47
N PHE A 220 0.68 -6.01 -13.29
CA PHE A 220 1.25 -7.27 -12.82
C PHE A 220 0.62 -8.49 -13.50
N PRO A 221 1.39 -9.56 -13.74
CA PRO A 221 0.89 -10.78 -14.37
C PRO A 221 -0.22 -11.45 -13.55
N THR A 222 -0.21 -11.31 -12.23
CA THR A 222 -1.19 -11.88 -11.29
C THR A 222 -2.43 -11.01 -11.08
N GLY A 223 -2.55 -9.87 -11.79
CA GLY A 223 -3.63 -8.91 -11.60
C GLY A 223 -3.49 -8.12 -10.31
N ALA A 224 -4.40 -8.28 -9.39
CA ALA A 224 -4.51 -7.56 -8.12
C ALA A 224 -4.84 -6.06 -8.27
N GLN A 225 -4.89 -5.33 -7.18
CA GLN A 225 -5.27 -3.93 -7.14
C GLN A 225 -4.18 -3.07 -6.52
N ILE A 226 -3.79 -1.99 -7.20
CA ILE A 226 -2.90 -0.96 -6.65
C ILE A 226 -3.75 0.07 -5.92
N MET A 227 -3.39 0.37 -4.68
CA MET A 227 -4.09 1.32 -3.82
C MET A 227 -3.37 2.67 -3.82
N GLY A 228 -4.06 3.72 -4.28
CA GLY A 228 -3.49 5.07 -4.43
C GLY A 228 -2.58 5.23 -5.65
N THR A 229 -2.32 6.47 -6.02
CA THR A 229 -1.53 6.84 -7.22
C THR A 229 -0.22 7.57 -6.90
N GLU A 230 -0.04 8.03 -5.66
CA GLU A 230 1.10 8.84 -5.25
C GLU A 230 2.44 8.11 -5.47
N GLY A 231 2.51 6.84 -5.07
CA GLY A 231 3.73 6.03 -5.23
C GLY A 231 4.07 5.73 -6.69
N ILE A 232 3.07 5.71 -7.59
CA ILE A 232 3.30 5.58 -9.04
C ILE A 232 3.93 6.87 -9.58
N LYS A 233 3.37 8.03 -9.23
CA LYS A 233 3.89 9.35 -9.64
C LYS A 233 5.32 9.54 -9.18
N GLU A 234 5.59 9.26 -7.90
CA GLU A 234 6.94 9.33 -7.33
C GLU A 234 7.93 8.45 -8.09
N ALA A 235 7.53 7.18 -8.40
CA ALA A 235 8.35 6.25 -9.15
C ALA A 235 8.64 6.74 -10.58
N TYR A 236 7.67 7.35 -11.24
CA TYR A 236 7.83 7.86 -12.60
C TYR A 236 8.68 9.14 -12.66
N GLU A 237 8.60 9.98 -11.63
CA GLU A 237 9.37 11.22 -11.56
C GLU A 237 10.82 10.99 -11.11
N THR A 238 11.04 10.12 -10.13
CA THR A 238 12.34 9.97 -9.47
C THR A 238 13.06 8.66 -9.73
N GLY A 239 12.39 7.69 -10.37
CA GLY A 239 12.87 6.32 -10.52
C GLY A 239 12.75 5.48 -9.24
N ARG A 240 12.18 6.04 -8.17
CA ARG A 240 11.92 5.35 -6.90
C ARG A 240 10.51 5.66 -6.43
N GLY A 241 9.81 4.64 -5.94
CA GLY A 241 8.47 4.82 -5.40
C GLY A 241 8.01 3.59 -4.64
N LYS A 242 6.93 3.75 -3.89
CA LYS A 242 6.37 2.69 -3.06
C LYS A 242 4.88 2.59 -3.32
N ILE A 243 4.44 1.47 -3.87
CA ILE A 243 3.04 1.20 -4.13
C ILE A 243 2.51 0.09 -3.23
N THR A 244 1.26 0.20 -2.80
CA THR A 244 0.56 -0.84 -2.06
C THR A 244 -0.26 -1.67 -3.04
N VAL A 245 -0.04 -2.98 -3.04
CA VAL A 245 -0.76 -3.95 -3.88
C VAL A 245 -1.63 -4.82 -3.00
N ARG A 246 -2.92 -4.90 -3.31
CA ARG A 246 -3.94 -5.62 -2.54
C ARG A 246 -4.55 -6.74 -3.39
N ALA A 247 -4.77 -7.90 -2.79
CA ALA A 247 -5.50 -9.02 -3.38
C ALA A 247 -6.94 -8.60 -3.74
N VAL A 248 -7.48 -9.15 -4.81
CA VAL A 248 -8.91 -9.01 -5.13
C VAL A 248 -9.68 -10.05 -4.34
N ALA A 249 -10.60 -9.58 -3.50
CA ALA A 249 -11.42 -10.43 -2.66
C ALA A 249 -12.87 -9.92 -2.64
N GLU A 250 -13.81 -10.83 -2.71
CA GLU A 250 -15.25 -10.56 -2.69
C GLU A 250 -15.91 -11.27 -1.50
N ILE A 251 -16.80 -10.57 -0.81
CA ILE A 251 -17.66 -11.15 0.23
C ILE A 251 -18.89 -11.73 -0.44
N LYS A 252 -19.16 -13.03 -0.24
CA LYS A 252 -20.33 -13.73 -0.81
C LYS A 252 -21.10 -14.44 0.28
N THR A 253 -22.42 -14.29 0.27
CA THR A 253 -23.32 -15.05 1.13
C THR A 253 -23.52 -16.46 0.59
N PHE A 254 -23.57 -17.46 1.44
CA PHE A 254 -23.83 -18.84 1.09
C PHE A 254 -24.83 -19.51 2.07
N LYS A 255 -24.92 -20.84 2.09
CA LYS A 255 -25.94 -21.58 2.87
C LYS A 255 -26.12 -21.06 4.31
N ASN A 256 -27.38 -20.91 4.75
CA ASN A 256 -27.78 -20.47 6.09
C ASN A 256 -27.36 -19.04 6.43
N ASN A 257 -27.34 -18.16 5.46
CA ASN A 257 -26.97 -16.73 5.62
C ASN A 257 -25.58 -16.50 6.22
N ARG A 258 -24.65 -17.47 6.03
CA ARG A 258 -23.23 -17.28 6.39
C ARG A 258 -22.48 -16.61 5.26
N GLU A 259 -21.46 -15.87 5.59
CA GLU A 259 -20.60 -15.18 4.64
C GLU A 259 -19.29 -15.94 4.42
N LYS A 260 -18.72 -15.77 3.25
CA LYS A 260 -17.40 -16.24 2.88
C LYS A 260 -16.65 -15.18 2.09
N ILE A 261 -15.36 -15.12 2.28
CA ILE A 261 -14.45 -14.27 1.51
C ILE A 261 -13.85 -15.15 0.40
N VAL A 262 -14.01 -14.72 -0.85
CA VAL A 262 -13.49 -15.42 -2.03
C VAL A 262 -12.37 -14.57 -2.63
N ILE A 263 -11.13 -15.06 -2.59
CA ILE A 263 -9.95 -14.37 -3.10
C ILE A 263 -9.65 -14.93 -4.50
N THR A 264 -9.64 -14.05 -5.50
CA THR A 264 -9.47 -14.42 -6.92
C THR A 264 -8.15 -13.97 -7.52
N GLU A 265 -7.50 -12.97 -6.94
CA GLU A 265 -6.21 -12.47 -7.40
C GLU A 265 -5.30 -12.17 -6.20
N LEU A 266 -4.01 -12.38 -6.37
CA LEU A 266 -3.00 -12.15 -5.34
C LEU A 266 -1.99 -11.09 -5.77
N PRO A 267 -1.39 -10.35 -4.82
CA PRO A 267 -0.29 -9.45 -5.13
C PRO A 267 0.86 -10.18 -5.80
N TYR A 268 1.53 -9.49 -6.70
CA TYR A 268 2.68 -10.03 -7.44
C TYR A 268 3.77 -10.55 -6.50
N GLN A 269 4.37 -11.70 -6.84
CA GLN A 269 5.40 -12.41 -6.08
C GLN A 269 4.93 -13.00 -4.74
N VAL A 270 3.64 -13.04 -4.46
CA VAL A 270 3.10 -13.72 -3.28
C VAL A 270 2.90 -15.20 -3.56
N ASN A 271 3.44 -16.04 -2.68
CA ASN A 271 3.23 -17.49 -2.71
C ASN A 271 1.87 -17.84 -2.10
N LYS A 272 1.00 -18.50 -2.89
CA LYS A 272 -0.38 -18.81 -2.52
C LYS A 272 -0.45 -19.78 -1.32
N SER A 273 0.32 -20.84 -1.32
CA SER A 273 0.35 -21.84 -0.23
C SER A 273 0.83 -21.23 1.08
N SER A 274 1.88 -20.42 1.04
CA SER A 274 2.39 -19.72 2.23
C SER A 274 1.36 -18.72 2.80
N LEU A 275 0.61 -18.03 1.93
CA LEU A 275 -0.48 -17.15 2.34
C LEU A 275 -1.59 -17.93 3.04
N ILE A 276 -2.05 -19.06 2.47
CA ILE A 276 -3.09 -19.91 3.06
C ILE A 276 -2.65 -20.43 4.44
N MET A 277 -1.41 -20.91 4.55
CA MET A 277 -0.84 -21.35 5.84
C MET A 277 -0.82 -20.23 6.87
N LYS A 278 -0.45 -19.01 6.45
CA LYS A 278 -0.44 -17.84 7.36
C LYS A 278 -1.85 -17.46 7.81
N ILE A 279 -2.84 -17.49 6.95
CA ILE A 279 -4.25 -17.26 7.33
C ILE A 279 -4.70 -18.32 8.34
N ALA A 280 -4.39 -19.59 8.11
CA ALA A 280 -4.73 -20.68 9.03
C ALA A 280 -4.04 -20.53 10.40
N GLU A 281 -2.78 -20.12 10.43
CA GLU A 281 -2.04 -19.82 11.67
C GLU A 281 -2.71 -18.71 12.47
N LEU A 282 -3.06 -17.58 11.82
CA LEU A 282 -3.71 -16.44 12.48
C LEU A 282 -5.10 -16.79 13.03
N ALA A 283 -5.86 -17.62 12.31
CA ALA A 283 -7.13 -18.15 12.76
C ALA A 283 -6.97 -19.08 13.98
N LYS A 284 -6.00 -20.00 13.95
CA LYS A 284 -5.68 -20.93 15.06
C LYS A 284 -5.25 -20.18 16.30
N ASN A 285 -4.43 -19.16 16.17
CA ASN A 285 -3.90 -18.33 17.25
C ASN A 285 -4.91 -17.28 17.74
N LYS A 286 -6.13 -17.24 17.18
CA LYS A 286 -7.19 -16.26 17.48
C LYS A 286 -6.81 -14.79 17.28
N VAL A 287 -5.79 -14.52 16.48
CA VAL A 287 -5.46 -13.14 16.06
C VAL A 287 -6.54 -12.62 15.10
N ILE A 288 -7.06 -13.52 14.25
CA ILE A 288 -8.24 -13.26 13.43
C ILE A 288 -9.29 -14.27 13.85
N ASP A 289 -10.24 -13.84 14.68
CA ASP A 289 -11.40 -14.64 15.00
C ASP A 289 -12.46 -14.52 13.90
N GLY A 290 -13.40 -15.46 13.86
CA GLY A 290 -14.49 -15.45 12.87
C GLY A 290 -14.27 -16.35 11.65
N ILE A 291 -13.08 -16.92 11.44
CA ILE A 291 -12.82 -17.90 10.38
C ILE A 291 -13.25 -19.29 10.85
N SER A 292 -14.05 -20.00 10.02
CA SER A 292 -14.48 -21.36 10.29
C SER A 292 -13.73 -22.40 9.48
N ASN A 293 -13.42 -22.11 8.20
CA ASN A 293 -12.73 -23.02 7.31
C ASN A 293 -11.98 -22.23 6.22
N ILE A 294 -10.93 -22.83 5.66
CA ILE A 294 -10.16 -22.28 4.54
C ILE A 294 -10.01 -23.40 3.51
N THR A 295 -10.41 -23.13 2.28
CA THR A 295 -10.35 -24.08 1.17
C THR A 295 -9.65 -23.45 -0.03
N ASP A 296 -8.65 -24.13 -0.57
CA ASP A 296 -8.09 -23.80 -1.87
C ASP A 296 -8.87 -24.54 -2.97
N ALA A 297 -9.67 -23.79 -3.72
CA ALA A 297 -10.45 -24.26 -4.85
C ALA A 297 -9.86 -23.80 -6.20
N SER A 298 -8.59 -23.34 -6.19
CA SER A 298 -7.90 -22.88 -7.40
C SER A 298 -7.78 -24.01 -8.43
N ASN A 299 -7.92 -23.64 -9.69
CA ASN A 299 -7.85 -24.59 -10.80
C ASN A 299 -7.33 -23.90 -12.08
N ARG A 300 -7.43 -24.55 -13.24
CA ARG A 300 -6.99 -23.98 -14.54
C ARG A 300 -7.68 -22.67 -14.94
N LYS A 301 -8.79 -22.29 -14.30
CA LYS A 301 -9.50 -21.02 -14.55
C LYS A 301 -8.93 -19.85 -13.73
N GLY A 302 -8.06 -20.13 -12.76
CA GLY A 302 -7.43 -19.12 -11.93
C GLY A 302 -7.43 -19.46 -10.43
N ILE A 303 -6.99 -18.47 -9.65
CA ILE A 303 -6.95 -18.53 -8.19
C ILE A 303 -8.37 -18.46 -7.64
N ASN A 304 -8.65 -19.29 -6.63
CA ASN A 304 -9.92 -19.30 -5.92
C ASN A 304 -9.72 -19.81 -4.49
N ILE A 305 -9.32 -18.92 -3.59
CA ILE A 305 -9.18 -19.23 -2.16
C ILE A 305 -10.47 -18.82 -1.46
N ILE A 306 -11.09 -19.75 -0.74
CA ILE A 306 -12.35 -19.55 -0.04
C ILE A 306 -12.09 -19.56 1.46
N VAL A 307 -12.38 -18.46 2.13
CA VAL A 307 -12.33 -18.32 3.59
C VAL A 307 -13.78 -18.26 4.09
N GLU A 308 -14.25 -19.35 4.68
CA GLU A 308 -15.60 -19.44 5.25
C GLU A 308 -15.64 -18.84 6.64
N LEU A 309 -16.66 -18.05 6.94
CA LEU A 309 -16.80 -17.35 8.22
C LEU A 309 -17.76 -18.06 9.17
N LYS A 310 -17.60 -17.84 10.46
CA LYS A 310 -18.57 -18.23 11.51
C LYS A 310 -19.85 -17.38 11.35
N ARG A 311 -20.94 -17.82 11.93
CA ARG A 311 -22.27 -17.18 11.77
C ARG A 311 -22.28 -15.71 12.23
N ASP A 312 -21.56 -15.41 13.32
CA ASP A 312 -21.60 -14.10 13.99
C ASP A 312 -20.37 -13.23 13.62
N ALA A 313 -19.60 -13.65 12.63
CA ALA A 313 -18.44 -12.92 12.18
C ALA A 313 -18.83 -11.80 11.19
N ASN A 314 -18.26 -10.62 11.36
CA ASN A 314 -18.36 -9.54 10.38
C ASN A 314 -17.29 -9.75 9.28
N ALA A 315 -17.74 -9.97 8.04
CA ALA A 315 -16.85 -10.28 6.94
C ALA A 315 -15.91 -9.15 6.58
N GLU A 316 -16.33 -7.88 6.67
CA GLU A 316 -15.49 -6.72 6.38
C GLU A 316 -14.34 -6.59 7.39
N VAL A 317 -14.66 -6.75 8.68
CA VAL A 317 -13.65 -6.73 9.75
C VAL A 317 -12.62 -7.86 9.58
N VAL A 318 -13.09 -9.07 9.23
CA VAL A 318 -12.17 -10.20 8.96
C VAL A 318 -11.32 -9.91 7.74
N LEU A 319 -11.90 -9.39 6.65
CA LEU A 319 -11.18 -9.04 5.42
C LEU A 319 -10.11 -7.96 5.69
N ASN A 320 -10.44 -6.92 6.43
CA ASN A 320 -9.50 -5.87 6.80
C ASN A 320 -8.36 -6.39 7.70
N LYS A 321 -8.67 -7.30 8.63
CA LYS A 321 -7.65 -8.00 9.42
C LYS A 321 -6.74 -8.88 8.55
N LEU A 322 -7.29 -9.55 7.54
CA LEU A 322 -6.51 -10.33 6.57
C LEU A 322 -5.57 -9.43 5.78
N TYR A 323 -6.02 -8.30 5.26
CA TYR A 323 -5.17 -7.33 4.57
C TYR A 323 -4.05 -6.79 5.47
N LYS A 324 -4.35 -6.50 6.73
CA LYS A 324 -3.36 -5.94 7.66
C LYS A 324 -2.31 -6.94 8.14
N ASN A 325 -2.68 -8.21 8.32
CA ASN A 325 -1.83 -9.20 8.98
C ASN A 325 -1.25 -10.26 8.04
N THR A 326 -1.56 -10.21 6.74
CA THR A 326 -1.10 -11.20 5.76
C THR A 326 -0.60 -10.53 4.47
N GLN A 327 -0.02 -11.34 3.58
CA GLN A 327 0.39 -10.88 2.25
C GLN A 327 -0.77 -10.68 1.26
N MET A 328 -2.04 -10.70 1.72
CA MET A 328 -3.16 -10.22 0.91
C MET A 328 -3.04 -8.73 0.58
N GLN A 329 -2.31 -7.98 1.37
CA GLN A 329 -1.84 -6.64 1.04
C GLN A 329 -0.33 -6.58 1.28
N THR A 330 0.41 -6.13 0.29
CA THR A 330 1.87 -6.01 0.35
C THR A 330 2.32 -4.70 -0.28
N THR A 331 3.52 -4.29 0.06
CA THR A 331 4.14 -3.11 -0.53
C THR A 331 5.14 -3.56 -1.58
N PHE A 332 5.04 -3.02 -2.79
CA PHE A 332 6.02 -3.19 -3.85
C PHE A 332 6.86 -1.91 -3.96
N GLY A 333 8.15 -2.03 -3.62
CA GLY A 333 9.10 -0.91 -3.75
C GLY A 333 9.66 -0.86 -5.15
N ILE A 334 9.35 0.18 -5.91
CA ILE A 334 9.87 0.40 -7.26
C ILE A 334 11.26 1.03 -7.16
N ILE A 335 12.23 0.45 -7.86
CA ILE A 335 13.59 0.98 -8.02
C ILE A 335 13.98 0.74 -9.48
N ASN A 336 13.93 1.79 -10.30
CA ASN A 336 14.21 1.72 -11.73
C ASN A 336 15.73 1.87 -11.99
N LEU A 337 16.50 0.91 -11.49
CA LEU A 337 17.95 0.86 -11.70
C LEU A 337 18.29 -0.03 -12.89
N ALA A 338 18.94 0.51 -13.90
CA ALA A 338 19.38 -0.21 -15.10
C ALA A 338 20.79 0.22 -15.52
N LEU A 339 21.39 -0.56 -16.41
CA LEU A 339 22.69 -0.21 -17.00
C LEU A 339 22.49 0.71 -18.21
N VAL A 340 23.11 1.88 -18.16
CA VAL A 340 23.24 2.83 -19.26
C VAL A 340 24.71 2.87 -19.68
N ASN A 341 25.02 2.35 -20.85
CA ASN A 341 26.41 2.24 -21.34
C ASN A 341 27.36 1.59 -20.31
N GLY A 342 26.90 0.52 -19.64
CA GLY A 342 27.65 -0.22 -18.64
C GLY A 342 27.73 0.44 -17.26
N LYS A 343 27.06 1.56 -17.02
CA LYS A 343 26.99 2.24 -15.71
C LYS A 343 25.60 2.07 -15.11
N PRO A 344 25.50 1.76 -13.81
CA PRO A 344 24.19 1.67 -13.14
C PRO A 344 23.64 3.06 -12.87
N GLU A 345 22.42 3.33 -13.37
CA GLU A 345 21.71 4.59 -13.19
C GLU A 345 20.27 4.34 -12.78
N ILE A 346 19.74 5.21 -11.89
CA ILE A 346 18.32 5.22 -11.52
C ILE A 346 17.62 6.14 -12.51
N LEU A 347 16.63 5.61 -13.20
CA LEU A 347 15.99 6.24 -14.33
C LEU A 347 14.53 6.58 -14.02
N ASN A 348 14.09 7.77 -14.40
CA ASN A 348 12.69 8.13 -14.45
C ASN A 348 12.00 7.52 -15.70
N LEU A 349 10.67 7.61 -15.77
CA LEU A 349 9.91 7.00 -16.87
C LEU A 349 10.34 7.57 -18.24
N LYS A 350 10.52 8.89 -18.35
CA LYS A 350 10.90 9.55 -19.59
C LYS A 350 12.30 9.13 -20.06
N GLU A 351 13.23 8.95 -19.15
CA GLU A 351 14.59 8.48 -19.47
C GLU A 351 14.60 7.04 -19.99
N ILE A 352 13.81 6.14 -19.38
CA ILE A 352 13.66 4.75 -19.86
C ILE A 352 13.13 4.75 -21.30
N ILE A 353 12.09 5.54 -21.59
CA ILE A 353 11.51 5.67 -22.93
C ILE A 353 12.55 6.25 -23.89
N ARG A 354 13.26 7.29 -23.49
CA ARG A 354 14.30 7.91 -24.31
C ARG A 354 15.37 6.90 -24.74
N TYR A 355 15.97 6.18 -23.78
CA TYR A 355 17.02 5.20 -24.12
C TYR A 355 16.51 4.06 -24.99
N TYR A 356 15.26 3.66 -24.84
CA TYR A 356 14.66 2.69 -25.73
C TYR A 356 14.48 3.24 -27.14
N VAL A 357 13.98 4.47 -27.30
CA VAL A 357 13.82 5.12 -28.61
C VAL A 357 15.18 5.33 -29.30
N ASP A 358 16.19 5.83 -28.57
CA ASP A 358 17.55 6.00 -29.07
C ASP A 358 18.11 4.66 -29.58
N HIS A 359 17.88 3.57 -28.85
CA HIS A 359 18.27 2.23 -29.29
C HIS A 359 17.53 1.80 -30.55
N GLN A 360 16.23 2.04 -30.69
CA GLN A 360 15.48 1.73 -31.90
C GLN A 360 15.95 2.55 -33.09
N VAL A 361 16.30 3.81 -32.91
CA VAL A 361 16.92 4.65 -33.93
C VAL A 361 18.22 4.02 -34.44
N GLU A 362 19.08 3.56 -33.52
CA GLU A 362 20.33 2.89 -33.90
C GLU A 362 20.06 1.59 -34.66
N VAL A 363 19.18 0.73 -34.15
CA VAL A 363 18.81 -0.58 -34.74
C VAL A 363 18.25 -0.39 -36.16
N VAL A 364 17.28 0.51 -36.35
CA VAL A 364 16.65 0.76 -37.66
C VAL A 364 17.66 1.37 -38.64
N THR A 365 18.48 2.31 -38.18
CA THR A 365 19.53 2.92 -39.01
C THR A 365 20.54 1.86 -39.50
N ARG A 366 21.05 1.01 -38.59
CA ARG A 366 22.03 -0.04 -38.94
C ARG A 366 21.40 -1.08 -39.88
N ARG A 367 20.19 -1.53 -39.59
CA ARG A 367 19.42 -2.44 -40.43
C ARG A 367 19.22 -1.85 -41.82
N THR A 368 18.79 -0.60 -41.92
CA THR A 368 18.55 0.09 -43.22
C THR A 368 19.83 0.23 -44.02
N LYS A 369 20.96 0.56 -43.38
CA LYS A 369 22.28 0.58 -44.05
C LYS A 369 22.67 -0.79 -44.61
N PHE A 370 22.46 -1.86 -43.82
CA PHE A 370 22.72 -3.23 -44.25
C PHE A 370 21.85 -3.62 -45.45
N ASP A 371 20.56 -3.33 -45.41
CA ASP A 371 19.60 -3.65 -46.45
C ASP A 371 19.89 -2.80 -47.70
N LEU A 372 20.29 -1.52 -47.56
CA LEU A 372 20.74 -0.65 -48.64
C LEU A 372 21.98 -1.21 -49.33
N ASP A 373 23.03 -1.52 -48.58
CA ASP A 373 24.28 -2.09 -49.17
C ASP A 373 23.98 -3.38 -49.91
N LYS A 374 23.14 -4.26 -49.35
CA LYS A 374 22.71 -5.49 -50.02
C LYS A 374 21.90 -5.22 -51.30
N ALA A 375 20.99 -4.24 -51.29
CA ALA A 375 20.18 -3.87 -52.44
C ALA A 375 21.05 -3.22 -53.56
N GLU A 376 21.96 -2.32 -53.17
CA GLU A 376 22.90 -1.69 -54.14
C GLU A 376 23.84 -2.71 -54.79
N LYS A 377 24.42 -3.65 -54.01
CA LYS A 377 25.21 -4.75 -54.53
C LYS A 377 24.41 -5.64 -55.47
N ARG A 378 23.15 -5.92 -55.16
CA ARG A 378 22.30 -6.73 -56.01
C ARG A 378 21.87 -6.00 -57.29
N ALA A 379 21.51 -4.72 -57.19
CA ALA A 379 21.18 -3.87 -58.34
C ALA A 379 22.37 -3.77 -59.28
N HIS A 380 23.58 -3.56 -58.74
CA HIS A 380 24.82 -3.53 -59.55
C HIS A 380 25.05 -4.83 -60.34
N ILE A 381 24.79 -5.99 -59.69
CA ILE A 381 24.86 -7.30 -60.38
C ILE A 381 23.81 -7.36 -61.51
N VAL A 382 22.56 -6.96 -61.27
CA VAL A 382 21.47 -7.01 -62.27
C VAL A 382 21.76 -6.10 -63.46
N GLU A 383 22.34 -4.92 -63.21
CA GLU A 383 22.80 -4.04 -64.28
C GLU A 383 23.83 -4.71 -65.22
N GLY A 384 24.79 -5.43 -64.61
CA GLY A 384 25.77 -6.23 -65.45
C GLY A 384 25.08 -7.36 -66.20
N LEU A 385 24.05 -7.99 -65.61
CA LEU A 385 23.29 -9.01 -66.36
C LEU A 385 22.49 -8.45 -67.55
N PHE A 386 21.97 -7.21 -67.47
CA PHE A 386 21.35 -6.53 -68.63
C PHE A 386 22.35 -6.31 -69.71
N ILE A 387 23.54 -5.77 -69.39
CA ILE A 387 24.61 -5.59 -70.38
C ILE A 387 24.95 -6.91 -71.08
N ALA A 388 24.97 -8.02 -70.29
CA ALA A 388 25.23 -9.34 -70.80
C ALA A 388 24.11 -9.87 -71.72
N LEU A 389 22.86 -9.67 -71.38
CA LEU A 389 21.69 -10.09 -72.15
C LEU A 389 21.61 -9.31 -73.51
N ASP A 390 21.91 -8.01 -73.46
CA ASP A 390 21.94 -7.17 -74.69
C ASP A 390 23.08 -7.51 -75.65
N ASN A 391 24.17 -8.12 -75.12
CA ASN A 391 25.36 -8.46 -75.92
C ASN A 391 25.67 -9.98 -75.85
N ILE A 392 24.65 -10.82 -75.78
CA ILE A 392 24.79 -12.25 -75.49
C ILE A 392 25.72 -13.02 -76.40
N ASP A 393 25.64 -12.78 -77.73
CA ASP A 393 26.51 -13.44 -78.70
C ASP A 393 27.98 -13.10 -78.46
N ARG A 394 28.23 -11.86 -78.11
CA ARG A 394 29.60 -11.40 -77.87
C ARG A 394 30.16 -11.95 -76.56
N ILE A 395 29.37 -11.99 -75.50
CA ILE A 395 29.69 -12.59 -74.22
C ILE A 395 30.04 -14.09 -74.41
N ILE A 396 29.24 -14.84 -75.13
CA ILE A 396 29.48 -16.26 -75.40
C ILE A 396 30.80 -16.47 -76.19
N LYS A 397 31.09 -15.59 -77.19
CA LYS A 397 32.38 -15.64 -77.97
C LYS A 397 33.56 -15.40 -77.02
N ILE A 398 33.50 -14.42 -76.10
CA ILE A 398 34.58 -14.12 -75.18
C ILE A 398 34.80 -15.31 -74.20
N VAL A 399 33.74 -15.85 -73.60
CA VAL A 399 33.86 -17.00 -72.72
C VAL A 399 34.50 -18.21 -73.42
N ARG A 400 34.06 -18.52 -74.65
CA ARG A 400 34.64 -19.65 -75.42
C ARG A 400 36.08 -19.39 -75.88
N ALA A 401 36.51 -18.13 -76.00
CA ALA A 401 37.85 -17.74 -76.46
C ALA A 401 38.85 -17.54 -75.32
N SER A 402 38.38 -17.60 -74.08
CA SER A 402 39.16 -17.44 -72.82
C SER A 402 39.61 -18.81 -72.28
N LYS A 403 40.82 -18.87 -71.72
CA LYS A 403 41.39 -20.07 -71.16
C LYS A 403 40.89 -20.41 -69.72
N ASP A 404 40.57 -19.34 -69.00
CA ASP A 404 40.06 -19.40 -67.64
C ASP A 404 39.16 -18.25 -67.38
N ASP A 405 38.51 -18.26 -66.13
CA ASP A 405 37.58 -17.22 -65.71
C ASP A 405 38.25 -15.86 -65.59
N ASN A 406 39.53 -15.81 -65.20
CA ASN A 406 40.23 -14.53 -65.02
C ASN A 406 40.45 -13.82 -66.34
N GLU A 407 40.84 -14.56 -67.37
CA GLU A 407 40.99 -14.01 -68.76
C GLU A 407 39.62 -13.54 -69.28
N ALA A 408 38.56 -14.28 -69.01
CA ALA A 408 37.22 -13.85 -69.46
C ALA A 408 36.78 -12.56 -68.74
N LYS A 409 37.03 -12.43 -67.40
CA LYS A 409 36.74 -11.24 -66.58
C LYS A 409 37.54 -10.00 -67.12
N GLU A 410 38.80 -10.18 -67.39
CA GLU A 410 39.65 -9.12 -67.95
C GLU A 410 39.13 -8.58 -69.31
N LYS A 411 38.71 -9.49 -70.19
CA LYS A 411 38.06 -9.11 -71.49
C LYS A 411 36.70 -8.45 -71.23
N PHE A 412 35.89 -8.91 -70.32
CA PHE A 412 34.62 -8.25 -69.95
C PHE A 412 34.86 -6.83 -69.44
N TYR A 413 35.90 -6.63 -68.62
CA TYR A 413 36.27 -5.29 -68.15
C TYR A 413 36.72 -4.38 -69.29
N GLN A 414 37.57 -4.90 -70.25
CA GLN A 414 38.06 -4.13 -71.33
C GLN A 414 36.96 -3.70 -72.31
N GLU A 415 36.02 -4.60 -72.62
CA GLU A 415 35.02 -4.37 -73.68
C GLU A 415 33.75 -3.68 -73.17
N PHE A 416 33.25 -4.12 -71.95
CA PHE A 416 31.97 -3.67 -71.37
C PHE A 416 32.11 -2.88 -70.07
N LYS A 417 33.31 -2.69 -69.55
CA LYS A 417 33.57 -2.04 -68.24
C LYS A 417 32.88 -2.72 -67.07
N LEU A 418 32.62 -4.05 -67.16
CA LEU A 418 31.99 -4.80 -66.13
C LEU A 418 32.95 -4.99 -64.94
N SER A 419 32.40 -4.84 -63.69
CA SER A 419 33.14 -5.12 -62.47
C SER A 419 33.44 -6.61 -62.34
N ASP A 420 34.34 -6.96 -61.42
CA ASP A 420 34.63 -8.35 -61.06
C ASP A 420 33.38 -9.14 -60.59
N ALA A 421 32.55 -8.49 -59.73
CA ALA A 421 31.31 -9.07 -59.21
C ALA A 421 30.25 -9.30 -60.30
N GLN A 422 30.14 -8.34 -61.29
CA GLN A 422 29.27 -8.48 -62.45
C GLN A 422 29.77 -9.58 -63.37
N SER A 423 31.07 -9.58 -63.66
CA SER A 423 31.70 -10.59 -64.45
C SER A 423 31.55 -12.01 -63.92
N GLN A 424 31.72 -12.18 -62.61
CA GLN A 424 31.49 -13.44 -61.94
C GLN A 424 30.04 -13.90 -62.08
N ALA A 425 29.08 -13.01 -61.83
CA ALA A 425 27.65 -13.32 -61.93
C ALA A 425 27.24 -13.73 -63.37
N ILE A 426 27.89 -13.16 -64.37
CA ILE A 426 27.70 -13.53 -65.80
C ILE A 426 28.27 -14.92 -66.09
N LEU A 427 29.48 -15.25 -65.60
CA LEU A 427 30.08 -16.57 -65.72
C LEU A 427 29.31 -17.68 -65.08
N ASP A 428 28.71 -17.37 -63.88
CA ASP A 428 27.84 -18.30 -63.09
C ASP A 428 26.42 -18.39 -63.69
N MET A 429 26.10 -17.64 -64.73
CA MET A 429 24.77 -17.61 -65.32
C MET A 429 24.45 -18.88 -66.11
N ARG A 430 23.35 -19.52 -65.68
CA ARG A 430 22.86 -20.76 -66.38
C ARG A 430 22.19 -20.39 -67.69
N ILE A 431 22.42 -21.20 -68.73
CA ILE A 431 21.86 -21.03 -70.10
C ILE A 431 20.34 -20.86 -70.06
N ARG A 432 19.64 -21.51 -69.17
CA ARG A 432 18.17 -21.35 -68.91
C ARG A 432 17.77 -19.89 -68.68
N ARG A 433 18.63 -19.04 -68.13
CA ARG A 433 18.34 -17.62 -67.81
C ARG A 433 18.43 -16.68 -69.00
N LEU A 434 18.70 -17.20 -70.23
CA LEU A 434 18.76 -16.41 -71.46
C LEU A 434 17.40 -16.24 -72.11
N THR A 435 16.29 -16.69 -71.52
CA THR A 435 14.94 -16.60 -72.10
C THR A 435 14.31 -15.21 -71.85
N GLY A 436 13.42 -14.79 -72.75
CA GLY A 436 12.73 -13.51 -72.66
C GLY A 436 11.94 -13.35 -71.35
N LEU A 437 11.34 -14.42 -70.83
CA LEU A 437 10.67 -14.45 -69.53
C LEU A 437 11.61 -14.11 -68.32
N GLU A 438 12.88 -14.52 -68.43
CA GLU A 438 13.85 -14.17 -67.33
C GLU A 438 14.28 -12.72 -67.42
N ARG A 439 14.30 -12.12 -68.64
CA ARG A 439 14.55 -10.69 -68.79
C ARG A 439 13.46 -9.85 -68.13
N GLU A 440 12.20 -10.15 -68.37
CA GLU A 440 11.07 -9.46 -67.67
C GLU A 440 11.17 -9.59 -66.18
N ARG A 441 11.56 -10.74 -65.60
CA ARG A 441 11.79 -10.94 -64.21
C ARG A 441 12.94 -10.10 -63.66
N LEU A 442 14.05 -10.00 -64.37
CA LEU A 442 15.17 -9.16 -63.93
C LEU A 442 14.81 -7.66 -64.02
N GLU A 443 14.02 -7.23 -65.02
CA GLU A 443 13.51 -5.86 -65.12
C GLU A 443 12.60 -5.54 -63.92
N ALA A 444 11.66 -6.42 -63.56
CA ALA A 444 10.81 -6.26 -62.41
C ALA A 444 11.60 -6.26 -61.08
N GLU A 445 12.63 -7.13 -60.96
CA GLU A 445 13.55 -7.16 -59.83
C GLU A 445 14.34 -5.84 -59.72
N TYR A 446 14.83 -5.31 -60.82
CA TYR A 446 15.60 -4.07 -60.83
C TYR A 446 14.79 -2.85 -60.42
N GLU A 447 13.58 -2.70 -60.99
CA GLU A 447 12.67 -1.59 -60.58
C GLU A 447 12.31 -1.65 -59.13
N LYS A 448 12.08 -2.87 -58.58
CA LYS A 448 11.89 -3.05 -57.17
C LYS A 448 13.12 -2.64 -56.34
N LEU A 449 14.31 -3.12 -56.74
CA LEU A 449 15.55 -2.75 -56.04
C LEU A 449 15.80 -1.25 -56.06
N LYS A 450 15.49 -0.58 -57.17
CA LYS A 450 15.62 0.86 -57.30
C LYS A 450 14.68 1.62 -56.37
N ALA A 451 13.42 1.15 -56.26
CA ALA A 451 12.46 1.71 -55.31
C ALA A 451 12.90 1.45 -53.85
N ASP A 452 13.36 0.24 -53.53
CA ASP A 452 13.87 -0.11 -52.21
C ASP A 452 15.11 0.75 -51.83
N ILE A 453 16.06 0.93 -52.74
CA ILE A 453 17.25 1.78 -52.55
C ILE A 453 16.85 3.24 -52.29
N GLN A 454 15.89 3.77 -53.06
CA GLN A 454 15.41 5.13 -52.84
C GLN A 454 14.76 5.27 -51.45
N TRP A 455 13.91 4.32 -51.07
CA TRP A 455 13.27 4.27 -49.75
C TRP A 455 14.28 4.18 -48.60
N PHE A 456 15.28 3.29 -48.70
CA PHE A 456 16.33 3.18 -47.72
C PHE A 456 17.13 4.47 -47.53
N LYS A 457 17.44 5.16 -48.63
CA LYS A 457 18.11 6.47 -48.60
C LYS A 457 17.24 7.52 -47.91
N GLU A 458 15.96 7.56 -48.23
CA GLU A 458 15.01 8.47 -47.59
C GLU A 458 14.93 8.25 -46.08
N VAL A 459 14.86 6.98 -45.62
CA VAL A 459 14.87 6.64 -44.21
C VAL A 459 16.15 7.08 -43.49
N LEU A 460 17.32 6.98 -44.18
CA LEU A 460 18.61 7.35 -43.61
C LEU A 460 18.86 8.86 -43.58
N GLU A 461 18.30 9.61 -44.51
CA GLU A 461 18.51 11.06 -44.67
C GLU A 461 17.47 11.88 -43.89
N ASN A 462 16.26 11.33 -43.65
CA ASN A 462 15.16 12.04 -43.02
C ASN A 462 14.78 11.40 -41.70
N ASN A 463 15.06 12.12 -40.60
CA ASN A 463 14.73 11.65 -39.23
C ASN A 463 13.23 11.43 -39.03
N ASP A 464 12.36 12.25 -39.64
CA ASP A 464 10.90 12.09 -39.45
C ASP A 464 10.40 10.80 -40.10
N VAL A 465 11.00 10.43 -41.28
CA VAL A 465 10.70 9.14 -41.92
C VAL A 465 11.18 7.98 -41.04
N LEU A 466 12.40 8.07 -40.53
CA LEU A 466 12.96 7.08 -39.60
C LEU A 466 12.07 6.89 -38.36
N MET A 467 11.63 7.98 -37.75
CA MET A 467 10.71 7.92 -36.56
C MET A 467 9.34 7.33 -36.93
N ASN A 468 8.84 7.60 -38.13
CA ASN A 468 7.60 6.98 -38.61
C ASN A 468 7.74 5.47 -38.79
N VAL A 469 8.87 4.99 -39.31
CA VAL A 469 9.14 3.54 -39.38
C VAL A 469 9.11 2.91 -38.00
N ILE A 470 9.74 3.52 -37.01
CA ILE A 470 9.73 3.03 -35.63
C ILE A 470 8.29 2.99 -35.07
N LYS A 471 7.50 4.04 -35.33
CA LYS A 471 6.09 4.08 -34.88
C LYS A 471 5.24 2.99 -35.53
N GLU A 472 5.37 2.76 -36.82
CA GLU A 472 4.65 1.71 -37.53
C GLU A 472 5.00 0.32 -36.99
N GLU A 473 6.28 0.07 -36.72
CA GLU A 473 6.73 -1.19 -36.14
C GLU A 473 6.20 -1.39 -34.72
N LEU A 474 6.15 -0.35 -33.88
CA LEU A 474 5.55 -0.41 -32.58
C LEU A 474 4.03 -0.65 -32.63
N LEU A 475 3.34 -0.02 -33.56
CA LEU A 475 1.91 -0.25 -33.81
C LEU A 475 1.62 -1.68 -34.27
N GLU A 476 2.51 -2.26 -35.09
CA GLU A 476 2.43 -3.68 -35.48
C GLU A 476 2.54 -4.60 -34.25
N ILE A 477 3.51 -4.34 -33.37
CA ILE A 477 3.69 -5.07 -32.10
C ILE A 477 2.44 -4.92 -31.22
N LYS A 478 1.95 -3.69 -31.05
CA LYS A 478 0.72 -3.42 -30.27
C LYS A 478 -0.47 -4.20 -30.81
N SER A 479 -0.66 -4.22 -32.13
CA SER A 479 -1.76 -4.95 -32.78
C SER A 479 -1.68 -6.47 -32.59
N LYS A 480 -0.47 -7.04 -32.57
CA LYS A 480 -0.25 -8.49 -32.48
C LYS A 480 -0.23 -9.03 -31.05
N TYR A 481 0.30 -8.26 -30.09
CA TYR A 481 0.64 -8.72 -28.75
C TYR A 481 0.01 -7.91 -27.64
N GLY A 482 -0.67 -6.80 -27.95
CA GLY A 482 -1.37 -5.96 -26.99
C GLY A 482 -2.55 -6.71 -26.36
N ASP A 483 -2.72 -6.53 -25.07
CA ASP A 483 -3.83 -7.11 -24.29
C ASP A 483 -4.42 -6.09 -23.31
N LEU A 484 -5.48 -6.47 -22.62
CA LEU A 484 -6.09 -5.62 -21.61
C LEU A 484 -5.25 -5.60 -20.33
N ARG A 485 -5.31 -4.48 -19.62
CA ARG A 485 -4.73 -4.33 -18.29
C ARG A 485 -5.33 -5.36 -17.34
N ARG A 486 -4.48 -6.02 -16.55
CA ARG A 486 -4.88 -7.00 -15.52
C ARG A 486 -5.01 -6.34 -14.15
N THR A 487 -4.07 -5.47 -13.79
CA THR A 487 -4.03 -4.81 -12.48
C THR A 487 -4.94 -3.59 -12.47
N VAL A 488 -5.87 -3.52 -11.52
CA VAL A 488 -6.74 -2.36 -11.30
C VAL A 488 -6.01 -1.32 -10.47
N ILE A 489 -6.16 -0.03 -10.79
CA ILE A 489 -5.64 1.08 -10.00
C ILE A 489 -6.82 1.76 -9.33
N SER A 490 -6.85 1.75 -7.98
CA SER A 490 -7.86 2.42 -7.16
C SER A 490 -7.32 3.76 -6.67
N HIS A 491 -8.21 4.75 -6.61
CA HIS A 491 -7.92 6.05 -5.98
C HIS A 491 -8.20 6.05 -4.47
N ASP A 492 -8.70 4.93 -3.92
CA ASP A 492 -8.99 4.80 -2.51
C ASP A 492 -7.72 4.85 -1.66
N ARG A 493 -7.87 5.32 -0.42
CA ARG A 493 -6.75 5.38 0.53
C ARG A 493 -6.22 3.99 0.85
N THR A 494 -4.91 3.91 1.00
CA THR A 494 -4.18 2.66 1.27
C THR A 494 -4.28 2.19 2.72
N ASP A 495 -4.54 3.10 3.66
CA ASP A 495 -4.41 2.82 5.08
C ASP A 495 -5.70 2.23 5.65
N ILE A 496 -5.59 1.02 6.15
CA ILE A 496 -6.62 0.39 7.00
C ILE A 496 -6.41 0.96 8.40
N GLU A 497 -7.33 1.81 8.84
CA GLU A 497 -7.30 2.37 10.18
C GLU A 497 -7.65 1.30 11.24
N MET A 498 -7.35 1.58 12.52
CA MET A 498 -7.71 0.66 13.61
C MET A 498 -9.23 0.48 13.70
N GLU A 499 -9.99 1.49 13.32
CA GLU A 499 -11.46 1.46 13.28
C GLU A 499 -12.00 0.39 12.32
N ASP A 500 -11.35 0.19 11.17
CA ASP A 500 -11.79 -0.76 10.14
C ASP A 500 -11.64 -2.24 10.55
N ILE A 501 -10.86 -2.51 11.60
CA ILE A 501 -10.56 -3.89 12.07
C ILE A 501 -11.27 -4.25 13.37
N ILE A 502 -12.02 -3.31 13.96
CA ILE A 502 -12.75 -3.50 15.21
C ILE A 502 -14.24 -3.60 14.88
N LYS A 503 -14.88 -4.60 15.46
CA LYS A 503 -16.32 -4.77 15.31
C LYS A 503 -17.06 -3.61 16.01
N ARG A 504 -18.02 -3.00 15.33
CA ARG A 504 -18.93 -2.04 15.95
C ARG A 504 -19.93 -2.79 16.82
N GLU A 505 -19.87 -2.57 18.11
CA GLU A 505 -20.76 -3.18 19.12
C GLU A 505 -20.87 -2.27 20.34
N ASP A 506 -21.98 -2.40 21.06
CA ASP A 506 -22.19 -1.67 22.31
C ASP A 506 -21.35 -2.27 23.42
N VAL A 507 -20.74 -1.40 24.19
CA VAL A 507 -19.83 -1.77 25.28
C VAL A 507 -20.14 -0.94 26.51
N VAL A 508 -19.92 -1.55 27.66
CA VAL A 508 -20.02 -0.88 28.97
C VAL A 508 -18.65 -0.39 29.38
N ILE A 509 -18.52 0.91 29.63
CA ILE A 509 -17.28 1.52 30.15
C ILE A 509 -17.52 1.87 31.60
N THR A 510 -16.58 1.49 32.46
CA THR A 510 -16.60 1.85 33.88
C THR A 510 -15.33 2.58 34.28
N LEU A 511 -15.48 3.66 35.06
CA LEU A 511 -14.37 4.37 35.70
C LEU A 511 -14.55 4.31 37.21
N THR A 512 -13.49 3.94 37.94
CA THR A 512 -13.50 3.93 39.40
C THR A 512 -13.01 5.26 39.98
N GLN A 513 -13.29 5.51 41.28
CA GLN A 513 -12.86 6.71 41.99
C GLN A 513 -11.33 6.87 42.02
N PHE A 514 -10.58 5.78 42.06
CA PHE A 514 -9.12 5.81 42.01
C PHE A 514 -8.55 5.84 40.57
N GLY A 515 -9.43 6.01 39.59
CA GLY A 515 -9.01 6.20 38.18
C GLY A 515 -8.66 4.90 37.46
N TYR A 516 -9.30 3.77 37.82
CA TYR A 516 -9.20 2.55 36.98
C TYR A 516 -10.35 2.53 35.99
N ILE A 517 -10.01 2.33 34.72
CA ILE A 517 -10.97 2.27 33.62
C ILE A 517 -10.93 0.91 32.96
N LYS A 518 -12.06 0.41 32.52
CA LYS A 518 -12.18 -0.80 31.71
C LYS A 518 -13.39 -0.73 30.79
N ARG A 519 -13.31 -1.49 29.70
CA ARG A 519 -14.39 -1.74 28.77
C ARG A 519 -14.85 -3.19 28.88
N MET A 520 -16.14 -3.42 28.80
CA MET A 520 -16.76 -4.76 28.84
C MET A 520 -17.79 -4.86 27.73
N SER A 521 -17.99 -6.07 27.18
CA SER A 521 -19.09 -6.33 26.25
C SER A 521 -20.44 -6.22 27.00
N GLU A 522 -21.43 -5.58 26.36
CA GLU A 522 -22.79 -5.42 26.90
C GLU A 522 -23.41 -6.76 27.35
N GLY A 523 -23.19 -7.84 26.63
CA GLY A 523 -23.67 -9.19 26.99
C GLY A 523 -23.16 -9.73 28.34
N THR A 524 -22.22 -9.03 29.00
CA THR A 524 -21.70 -9.39 30.32
C THR A 524 -22.67 -9.01 31.43
N TYR A 525 -23.58 -8.05 31.21
CA TYR A 525 -24.66 -7.64 32.10
C TYR A 525 -25.99 -8.24 31.61
N LYS A 526 -26.29 -9.50 32.02
CA LYS A 526 -27.62 -10.07 31.73
C LYS A 526 -28.65 -9.51 32.73
N PRO A 527 -29.83 -9.05 32.27
CA PRO A 527 -30.90 -8.60 33.17
C PRO A 527 -31.26 -9.71 34.16
N GLN A 528 -31.28 -9.41 35.47
CA GLN A 528 -31.74 -10.35 36.46
C GLN A 528 -33.22 -10.06 36.81
N LYS A 529 -34.04 -11.09 36.91
CA LYS A 529 -35.43 -10.94 37.32
C LYS A 529 -35.52 -10.45 38.79
N ARG A 530 -36.58 -9.67 39.15
CA ARG A 530 -36.89 -9.19 40.49
C ARG A 530 -36.68 -10.30 41.51
N GLY A 531 -35.88 -10.03 42.56
CA GLY A 531 -35.55 -10.98 43.66
C GLY A 531 -34.21 -11.72 43.47
N GLY A 532 -33.42 -11.42 42.46
CA GLY A 532 -32.06 -11.96 42.29
C GLY A 532 -31.08 -11.35 43.31
N ARG A 533 -30.10 -12.13 43.80
CA ARG A 533 -28.96 -11.59 44.55
C ARG A 533 -28.13 -10.73 43.64
N GLY A 534 -27.94 -9.45 43.97
CA GLY A 534 -27.04 -8.57 43.26
C GLY A 534 -25.66 -9.21 43.00
N VAL A 535 -25.06 -8.91 41.89
CA VAL A 535 -23.78 -9.53 41.47
C VAL A 535 -22.65 -8.60 41.87
N SER A 536 -21.69 -9.09 42.65
CA SER A 536 -20.49 -8.36 43.05
C SER A 536 -19.68 -7.88 41.82
N SER A 537 -19.28 -6.63 41.81
CA SER A 537 -18.53 -5.99 40.73
C SER A 537 -17.01 -6.26 40.73
N GLY A 538 -16.53 -7.26 41.47
CA GLY A 538 -15.14 -7.71 41.43
C GLY A 538 -14.33 -7.51 42.74
N ASN A 539 -13.10 -8.02 42.77
CA ASN A 539 -12.09 -7.79 43.81
C ASN A 539 -11.51 -6.36 43.67
N MET A 540 -12.30 -5.35 44.05
CA MET A 540 -11.76 -4.01 44.28
C MET A 540 -11.06 -3.97 45.65
N ARG A 541 -10.09 -3.06 45.85
CA ARG A 541 -9.62 -2.73 47.20
C ARG A 541 -10.83 -2.27 48.01
N ASP A 542 -10.85 -2.52 49.27
CA ASP A 542 -11.98 -2.23 50.17
C ASP A 542 -12.43 -0.74 50.16
N GLU A 543 -11.73 0.13 49.44
CA GLU A 543 -11.96 1.59 49.39
C GLU A 543 -12.20 2.14 47.96
N ASP A 544 -12.20 1.32 46.85
CA ASP A 544 -12.43 1.79 45.48
C ASP A 544 -13.85 1.41 45.00
N PHE A 545 -14.49 2.27 44.24
CA PHE A 545 -15.83 2.06 43.69
C PHE A 545 -15.99 2.63 42.30
N VAL A 546 -16.96 2.12 41.52
CA VAL A 546 -17.31 2.64 40.21
C VAL A 546 -17.93 4.04 40.35
N LYS A 547 -17.22 5.05 39.87
CA LYS A 547 -17.68 6.45 39.86
C LYS A 547 -18.62 6.71 38.70
N GLU A 548 -18.25 6.20 37.50
CA GLU A 548 -19.03 6.37 36.29
C GLU A 548 -19.18 5.05 35.55
N LEU A 549 -20.37 4.81 35.02
CA LEU A 549 -20.72 3.68 34.15
C LEU A 549 -21.64 4.20 33.06
N PHE A 550 -21.29 3.90 31.80
CA PHE A 550 -22.14 4.24 30.66
C PHE A 550 -21.97 3.21 29.53
N VAL A 551 -23.00 3.13 28.69
CA VAL A 551 -23.01 2.30 27.49
C VAL A 551 -22.70 3.20 26.29
N THR A 552 -21.84 2.74 25.39
CA THR A 552 -21.43 3.46 24.19
C THR A 552 -20.97 2.48 23.12
N SER A 553 -20.91 2.90 21.85
CA SER A 553 -20.35 2.06 20.79
C SER A 553 -18.82 1.98 20.86
N THR A 554 -18.23 0.86 20.46
CA THR A 554 -16.78 0.72 20.34
C THR A 554 -16.13 1.84 19.52
N HIS A 555 -16.85 2.44 18.58
CA HIS A 555 -16.35 3.48 17.67
C HIS A 555 -16.59 4.91 18.15
N ASP A 556 -17.34 5.08 19.26
CA ASP A 556 -17.62 6.40 19.78
C ASP A 556 -16.37 7.05 20.38
N MET A 557 -16.35 8.37 20.31
CA MET A 557 -15.30 9.19 20.88
C MET A 557 -15.62 9.46 22.35
N ILE A 558 -14.70 9.16 23.24
CA ILE A 558 -14.82 9.46 24.67
C ILE A 558 -13.94 10.65 25.00
N LEU A 559 -14.54 11.68 25.56
CA LEU A 559 -13.86 12.89 26.03
C LEU A 559 -13.66 12.81 27.53
N PHE A 560 -12.43 13.01 27.98
CA PHE A 560 -12.05 13.02 29.40
C PHE A 560 -11.66 14.43 29.81
N PHE A 561 -12.47 15.04 30.63
CA PHE A 561 -12.17 16.35 31.21
C PHE A 561 -11.52 16.18 32.58
N THR A 562 -10.52 17.02 32.87
CA THR A 562 -9.69 16.87 34.07
C THR A 562 -9.83 18.04 35.04
N SER A 563 -9.47 17.82 36.30
CA SER A 563 -9.50 18.83 37.36
C SER A 563 -8.61 20.05 37.07
N LEU A 564 -7.58 19.91 36.25
CA LEU A 564 -6.72 21.03 35.82
C LEU A 564 -7.24 21.76 34.57
N GLY A 565 -8.45 21.41 34.10
CA GLY A 565 -9.11 22.08 32.98
C GLY A 565 -8.60 21.64 31.60
N ASN A 566 -7.99 20.48 31.51
CA ASN A 566 -7.60 19.85 30.23
C ASN A 566 -8.69 18.91 29.73
N VAL A 567 -8.66 18.60 28.43
CA VAL A 567 -9.49 17.57 27.82
C VAL A 567 -8.63 16.64 26.95
N PHE A 568 -8.83 15.35 27.12
CA PHE A 568 -8.23 14.27 26.33
C PHE A 568 -9.31 13.54 25.56
N LYS A 569 -8.93 12.83 24.52
CA LYS A 569 -9.84 11.97 23.75
C LYS A 569 -9.26 10.58 23.55
N LEU A 570 -10.11 9.58 23.64
CA LEU A 570 -9.86 8.20 23.20
C LEU A 570 -11.09 7.71 22.42
N LYS A 571 -10.87 6.76 21.52
CA LYS A 571 -11.97 5.94 21.00
C LYS A 571 -12.31 4.87 22.04
N ALA A 572 -13.58 4.49 22.16
CA ALA A 572 -14.02 3.50 23.15
C ALA A 572 -13.25 2.17 23.00
N PHE A 573 -12.87 1.78 21.78
CA PHE A 573 -12.06 0.58 21.54
C PHE A 573 -10.60 0.69 22.03
N GLU A 574 -10.07 1.87 22.25
CA GLU A 574 -8.72 2.07 22.81
C GLU A 574 -8.66 1.79 24.30
N ILE A 575 -9.82 1.79 24.97
CA ILE A 575 -9.94 1.38 26.38
C ILE A 575 -9.82 -0.14 26.44
N PRO A 576 -8.88 -0.70 27.25
CA PRO A 576 -8.68 -2.14 27.35
C PRO A 576 -9.94 -2.90 27.75
N GLU A 577 -10.19 -3.99 27.02
CA GLU A 577 -11.26 -4.93 27.37
C GLU A 577 -10.83 -5.80 28.54
N ASP A 578 -11.72 -5.90 29.55
CA ASP A 578 -11.42 -6.67 30.74
C ASP A 578 -12.67 -7.37 31.30
N SER A 579 -12.45 -8.35 32.12
CA SER A 579 -13.54 -9.08 32.76
C SER A 579 -14.26 -8.21 33.81
N ARG A 580 -15.51 -8.56 34.14
CA ARG A 580 -16.29 -7.87 35.15
C ARG A 580 -15.59 -7.84 36.52
N THR A 581 -14.88 -8.90 36.88
CA THR A 581 -14.20 -9.06 38.17
C THR A 581 -12.81 -8.45 38.22
N SER A 582 -12.27 -8.01 37.09
CA SER A 582 -10.96 -7.38 37.00
C SER A 582 -11.02 -5.93 37.48
N ARG A 583 -9.89 -5.42 37.96
CA ARG A 583 -9.74 -4.05 38.44
C ARG A 583 -9.76 -3.02 37.28
N GLY A 584 -9.39 -3.42 36.06
CA GLY A 584 -9.18 -2.53 34.96
C GLY A 584 -7.78 -1.93 34.90
N THR A 585 -7.56 -1.00 33.96
CA THR A 585 -6.30 -0.31 33.71
C THR A 585 -6.32 1.08 34.33
N ALA A 586 -5.23 1.49 35.00
CA ALA A 586 -5.13 2.85 35.51
C ALA A 586 -5.17 3.87 34.36
N ILE A 587 -6.05 4.86 34.46
CA ILE A 587 -6.30 5.83 33.39
C ILE A 587 -5.06 6.66 33.02
N ILE A 588 -4.14 6.85 33.96
CA ILE A 588 -2.85 7.49 33.74
C ILE A 588 -1.95 6.74 32.73
N ASN A 589 -2.21 5.46 32.49
CA ASN A 589 -1.52 4.67 31.48
C ASN A 589 -2.10 4.89 30.07
N LEU A 590 -3.28 5.50 29.98
CA LEU A 590 -3.97 5.77 28.71
C LEU A 590 -3.94 7.25 28.34
N LEU A 591 -3.94 8.13 29.34
CA LEU A 591 -3.93 9.59 29.19
C LEU A 591 -2.65 10.15 29.82
N ASP A 592 -2.07 11.15 29.17
CA ASP A 592 -0.85 11.85 29.61
C ASP A 592 -1.23 12.92 30.64
N LEU A 593 -1.58 12.44 31.87
CA LEU A 593 -2.03 13.29 32.97
C LEU A 593 -0.85 13.82 33.78
N ASP A 594 -0.96 15.09 34.21
CA ASP A 594 -0.01 15.74 35.10
C ASP A 594 -0.11 15.19 36.54
N GLU A 595 0.94 15.43 37.33
CA GLU A 595 0.95 15.00 38.74
C GLU A 595 -0.19 15.64 39.55
N GLY A 596 -1.05 14.82 40.16
CA GLY A 596 -2.23 15.26 40.91
C GLY A 596 -3.47 15.56 40.05
N GLU A 597 -3.37 15.50 38.73
CA GLU A 597 -4.50 15.65 37.81
C GLU A 597 -5.43 14.44 37.85
N ARG A 598 -6.75 14.70 37.90
CA ARG A 598 -7.79 13.66 37.97
C ARG A 598 -8.86 13.90 36.93
N VAL A 599 -9.44 12.82 36.40
CA VAL A 599 -10.61 12.91 35.53
C VAL A 599 -11.83 13.30 36.36
N THR A 600 -12.51 14.37 35.97
CA THR A 600 -13.70 14.91 36.60
C THR A 600 -14.98 14.50 35.90
N SER A 601 -15.01 14.57 34.59
CA SER A 601 -16.17 14.20 33.76
C SER A 601 -15.75 13.41 32.53
N ILE A 602 -16.57 12.43 32.15
CA ILE A 602 -16.40 11.62 30.93
C ILE A 602 -17.66 11.81 30.07
N ILE A 603 -17.46 12.19 28.81
CA ILE A 603 -18.57 12.44 27.90
C ILE A 603 -18.38 11.56 26.65
N PRO A 604 -19.24 10.54 26.45
CA PRO A 604 -19.30 9.80 25.20
C PRO A 604 -19.93 10.67 24.11
N VAL A 605 -19.36 10.61 22.92
CA VAL A 605 -19.82 11.40 21.75
C VAL A 605 -19.98 10.42 20.58
N GLU A 606 -21.22 10.14 20.20
CA GLU A 606 -21.54 9.28 19.04
C GLU A 606 -21.21 9.97 17.72
N GLU A 607 -21.73 11.20 17.55
CA GLU A 607 -21.52 12.00 16.35
C GLU A 607 -21.11 13.43 16.72
N TYR A 608 -20.30 14.02 15.85
CA TYR A 608 -19.90 15.40 15.98
C TYR A 608 -21.06 16.32 15.59
N ASP A 609 -21.73 16.92 16.61
CA ASP A 609 -22.78 17.93 16.40
C ASP A 609 -22.20 19.32 16.66
N PRO A 610 -22.02 20.17 15.59
CA PRO A 610 -21.43 21.50 15.73
C PRO A 610 -22.30 22.48 16.51
N ASP A 611 -23.57 22.18 16.71
CA ASP A 611 -24.53 23.07 17.42
C ASP A 611 -24.52 22.85 18.94
N MET A 612 -23.91 21.78 19.42
CA MET A 612 -23.72 21.53 20.84
C MET A 612 -22.64 22.42 21.47
N ASN A 613 -22.74 22.57 22.78
CA ASN A 613 -21.76 23.29 23.59
C ASN A 613 -21.36 22.47 24.82
N PHE A 614 -20.14 22.70 25.30
CA PHE A 614 -19.73 22.23 26.63
C PHE A 614 -19.91 23.34 27.64
N LEU A 615 -20.68 23.05 28.67
CA LEU A 615 -20.88 23.90 29.85
C LEU A 615 -19.97 23.37 30.96
N MET A 616 -18.99 24.17 31.39
CA MET A 616 -17.95 23.78 32.34
C MET A 616 -18.11 24.60 33.62
N VAL A 617 -18.04 23.94 34.77
CA VAL A 617 -18.22 24.57 36.10
C VAL A 617 -16.99 24.34 36.96
N THR A 618 -16.50 25.38 37.65
CA THR A 618 -15.36 25.30 38.55
C THR A 618 -15.75 25.35 40.01
N GLU A 619 -14.89 24.82 40.87
CA GLU A 619 -15.06 24.78 42.33
C GLU A 619 -15.28 26.19 42.94
N LYS A 620 -14.60 27.22 42.38
CA LYS A 620 -14.74 28.60 42.82
C LYS A 620 -15.89 29.36 42.14
N GLY A 621 -16.81 28.63 41.49
CA GLY A 621 -18.05 29.20 40.96
C GLY A 621 -17.91 30.01 39.67
N LEU A 622 -16.90 29.66 38.83
CA LEU A 622 -16.88 30.11 37.45
C LEU A 622 -17.65 29.12 36.57
N ILE A 623 -18.28 29.65 35.54
CA ILE A 623 -18.96 28.86 34.51
C ILE A 623 -18.58 29.35 33.12
N LYS A 624 -18.43 28.39 32.20
CA LYS A 624 -18.02 28.68 30.86
C LYS A 624 -18.81 27.85 29.87
N ARG A 625 -19.25 28.45 28.76
CA ARG A 625 -19.88 27.78 27.65
C ARG A 625 -18.99 27.87 26.42
N THR A 626 -18.60 26.73 25.85
CA THR A 626 -17.69 26.65 24.67
C THR A 626 -18.32 25.79 23.59
N PRO A 627 -18.45 26.26 22.35
CA PRO A 627 -18.99 25.45 21.24
C PRO A 627 -18.16 24.18 21.00
N PHE A 628 -18.84 23.07 20.73
CA PHE A 628 -18.18 21.76 20.52
C PHE A 628 -17.18 21.80 19.37
N LYS A 629 -17.41 22.62 18.33
CA LYS A 629 -16.48 22.80 17.20
C LYS A 629 -15.06 23.19 17.60
N GLU A 630 -14.86 23.82 18.75
CA GLU A 630 -13.54 24.18 19.27
C GLU A 630 -12.71 22.96 19.70
N TYR A 631 -13.34 21.79 19.83
CA TYR A 631 -12.74 20.52 20.29
C TYR A 631 -12.60 19.49 19.17
N LYS A 632 -12.79 19.84 17.91
CA LYS A 632 -12.65 18.94 16.77
C LYS A 632 -11.26 18.27 16.71
N ASN A 633 -10.20 19.04 17.04
CA ASN A 633 -8.81 18.57 16.93
C ASN A 633 -8.14 18.49 18.31
N ILE A 634 -8.45 17.44 19.09
CA ILE A 634 -7.78 17.14 20.35
C ILE A 634 -6.55 16.28 20.07
N ARG A 635 -5.38 16.69 20.57
CA ARG A 635 -4.11 15.95 20.44
C ARG A 635 -4.06 14.81 21.49
N LYS A 636 -3.20 13.81 21.29
CA LYS A 636 -2.98 12.74 22.28
C LYS A 636 -2.52 13.28 23.64
N SER A 637 -1.71 14.33 23.66
CA SER A 637 -1.25 15.04 24.87
C SER A 637 -2.30 15.96 25.51
N GLY A 638 -3.56 15.85 25.09
CA GLY A 638 -4.64 16.73 25.55
C GLY A 638 -4.56 18.15 25.01
N ILE A 639 -5.57 18.93 25.32
CA ILE A 639 -5.64 20.38 25.07
C ILE A 639 -6.35 21.07 26.24
N ILE A 640 -6.07 22.35 26.45
CA ILE A 640 -6.77 23.17 27.43
C ILE A 640 -8.24 23.30 27.03
N ALA A 641 -9.15 22.88 27.91
CA ALA A 641 -10.59 23.07 27.78
C ALA A 641 -11.06 24.39 28.42
N ILE A 642 -10.54 24.69 29.59
CA ILE A 642 -10.79 25.92 30.33
C ILE A 642 -9.50 26.38 31.01
N LYS A 643 -9.22 27.68 30.99
CA LYS A 643 -8.13 28.24 31.78
C LYS A 643 -8.61 28.50 33.20
N LEU A 644 -7.95 27.86 34.17
CA LEU A 644 -8.26 27.98 35.59
C LEU A 644 -7.41 29.07 36.26
N ASN A 645 -7.92 29.65 37.37
CA ASN A 645 -7.11 30.45 38.28
C ASN A 645 -6.24 29.55 39.16
N GLU A 646 -5.23 30.14 39.82
CA GLU A 646 -4.47 29.45 40.86
C GLU A 646 -5.42 28.94 41.94
N ASP A 647 -5.31 27.70 42.37
CA ASP A 647 -6.16 27.03 43.37
C ASP A 647 -7.64 26.84 42.98
N ASP A 648 -8.04 26.96 41.69
CA ASP A 648 -9.37 26.56 41.23
C ASP A 648 -9.31 25.21 40.50
N LYS A 649 -10.41 24.46 40.46
CA LYS A 649 -10.51 23.15 39.82
C LYS A 649 -11.77 23.10 38.95
N LEU A 650 -11.67 22.43 37.80
CA LEU A 650 -12.85 22.01 37.10
C LEU A 650 -13.52 20.88 37.84
N ILE A 651 -14.81 21.01 38.15
CA ILE A 651 -15.58 20.01 38.92
C ILE A 651 -16.53 19.23 38.02
N ASP A 652 -17.11 19.89 37.01
CA ASP A 652 -18.13 19.28 36.18
C ASP A 652 -18.20 19.85 34.76
N VAL A 653 -18.63 19.01 33.78
CA VAL A 653 -18.81 19.37 32.40
C VAL A 653 -20.08 18.72 31.86
N HIS A 654 -20.95 19.52 31.26
CA HIS A 654 -22.19 19.08 30.61
C HIS A 654 -22.17 19.36 29.12
N LEU A 655 -22.77 18.49 28.36
CA LEU A 655 -23.01 18.70 26.91
C LEU A 655 -24.43 19.26 26.73
N THR A 656 -24.56 20.43 26.12
CA THR A 656 -25.84 21.19 26.04
C THR A 656 -26.18 21.58 24.61
N LYS A 657 -27.49 21.83 24.35
CA LYS A 657 -28.01 22.24 23.02
C LYS A 657 -28.55 23.67 22.97
N ASP A 658 -28.14 24.54 23.83
CA ASP A 658 -28.76 25.87 24.07
C ASP A 658 -30.16 25.78 24.72
N ASP A 659 -30.54 26.83 25.48
CA ASP A 659 -31.81 26.96 26.19
C ASP A 659 -32.06 25.92 27.30
N GLU A 660 -30.99 25.42 27.96
CA GLU A 660 -31.10 24.54 29.12
C GLU A 660 -30.87 25.27 30.43
N ASP A 661 -31.60 24.90 31.46
CA ASP A 661 -31.38 25.45 32.79
C ASP A 661 -30.31 24.62 33.54
N VAL A 662 -29.37 25.32 34.16
CA VAL A 662 -28.34 24.74 34.98
C VAL A 662 -28.54 25.11 36.43
N MET A 663 -28.33 24.12 37.32
CA MET A 663 -28.34 24.28 38.76
C MET A 663 -26.97 24.03 39.34
N LEU A 664 -26.48 24.92 40.17
CA LEU A 664 -25.27 24.74 40.96
C LEU A 664 -25.62 24.68 42.45
N VAL A 665 -24.94 23.81 43.16
CA VAL A 665 -25.12 23.63 44.60
C VAL A 665 -23.81 23.87 45.32
N THR A 666 -23.84 24.61 46.45
CA THR A 666 -22.65 24.95 47.21
C THR A 666 -22.52 24.10 48.49
N LYS A 667 -21.31 23.98 48.96
CA LYS A 667 -20.97 23.28 50.22
C LYS A 667 -21.74 23.84 51.42
N LYS A 668 -21.98 25.15 51.46
CA LYS A 668 -22.72 25.80 52.56
C LYS A 668 -24.24 25.80 52.36
N GLY A 669 -24.75 24.99 51.43
CA GLY A 669 -26.18 24.71 51.27
C GLY A 669 -26.97 25.76 50.51
N LEU A 670 -26.34 26.51 49.63
CA LEU A 670 -26.99 27.39 48.67
C LEU A 670 -27.13 26.68 47.33
N ALA A 671 -28.16 27.01 46.56
CA ALA A 671 -28.32 26.57 45.16
C ALA A 671 -28.77 27.76 44.27
N ILE A 672 -28.27 27.83 43.07
CA ILE A 672 -28.67 28.77 42.04
C ILE A 672 -29.11 28.05 40.80
N ARG A 673 -30.28 28.45 40.23
CA ARG A 673 -30.79 27.96 38.96
C ARG A 673 -30.85 29.13 37.97
N PHE A 674 -30.29 28.99 36.82
CA PHE A 674 -30.36 29.97 35.71
C PHE A 674 -30.23 29.31 34.38
N ASN A 675 -30.71 29.98 33.30
CA ASN A 675 -30.59 29.48 31.95
C ASN A 675 -29.17 29.67 31.42
N GLU A 676 -28.62 28.68 30.73
CA GLU A 676 -27.27 28.70 30.17
C GLU A 676 -27.03 29.81 29.14
N GLU A 677 -28.08 30.32 28.51
CA GLU A 677 -27.98 31.49 27.57
C GLU A 677 -27.36 32.72 28.24
N GLN A 678 -27.50 32.87 29.57
CA GLN A 678 -26.82 33.90 30.33
C GLN A 678 -25.29 33.77 30.34
N VAL A 679 -24.76 32.59 29.91
CA VAL A 679 -23.34 32.34 29.77
C VAL A 679 -22.94 32.51 28.32
N ARG A 680 -22.25 33.61 27.99
CA ARG A 680 -21.78 33.86 26.62
C ARG A 680 -20.89 32.73 26.13
N LYS A 681 -21.06 32.33 24.86
CA LYS A 681 -20.13 31.39 24.20
C LYS A 681 -18.73 32.01 24.12
N SER A 682 -17.71 31.23 24.48
CA SER A 682 -16.32 31.70 24.50
C SER A 682 -15.35 30.62 24.06
N GLY A 683 -14.17 30.99 23.60
CA GLY A 683 -13.15 30.05 23.14
C GLY A 683 -12.46 29.32 24.29
N ARG A 684 -11.75 28.22 23.98
CA ARG A 684 -11.14 27.30 24.94
C ARG A 684 -10.22 27.97 25.99
N ASN A 685 -9.43 28.95 25.61
CA ASN A 685 -8.42 29.59 26.47
C ASN A 685 -8.98 30.63 27.44
N SER A 686 -10.31 30.74 27.59
CA SER A 686 -10.95 31.67 28.52
C SER A 686 -11.23 31.02 29.88
N MET A 687 -11.35 31.81 30.93
CA MET A 687 -11.60 31.36 32.31
C MET A 687 -13.08 31.18 32.63
N GLY A 688 -13.97 31.69 31.81
CA GLY A 688 -15.42 31.72 32.14
C GLY A 688 -15.88 32.98 32.81
N VAL A 689 -17.09 32.95 33.37
CA VAL A 689 -17.77 34.06 34.03
C VAL A 689 -18.33 33.59 35.38
N LYS A 690 -18.56 34.47 36.31
CA LYS A 690 -19.12 34.17 37.64
C LYS A 690 -20.50 33.55 37.49
N SER A 691 -20.71 32.35 38.08
CA SER A 691 -21.99 31.65 38.09
C SER A 691 -22.81 31.94 39.34
N ILE A 692 -22.17 31.95 40.52
CA ILE A 692 -22.75 32.20 41.81
C ILE A 692 -21.83 33.10 42.63
N ASP A 693 -22.42 33.88 43.57
CA ASP A 693 -21.68 34.73 44.51
C ASP A 693 -21.37 33.95 45.78
N LEU A 694 -20.18 33.33 45.83
CA LEU A 694 -19.73 32.51 46.97
C LEU A 694 -19.19 33.38 48.12
N SER A 695 -19.41 32.98 49.38
CA SER A 695 -18.69 33.50 50.55
C SER A 695 -17.24 32.94 50.58
N GLU A 696 -16.36 33.58 51.42
CA GLU A 696 -14.91 33.25 51.44
C GLU A 696 -14.59 31.75 51.67
N ASP A 697 -15.42 31.02 52.44
CA ASP A 697 -15.23 29.60 52.79
C ASP A 697 -16.21 28.66 52.05
N ASP A 698 -16.88 29.09 50.99
CA ASP A 698 -17.84 28.29 50.24
C ASP A 698 -17.31 27.90 48.90
N ILE A 699 -17.68 26.72 48.45
CA ILE A 699 -17.31 26.15 47.14
C ILE A 699 -18.53 25.53 46.45
N VAL A 700 -18.51 25.42 45.15
CA VAL A 700 -19.50 24.62 44.40
C VAL A 700 -19.12 23.15 44.50
N VAL A 701 -20.08 22.30 44.90
CA VAL A 701 -19.89 20.86 45.07
C VAL A 701 -20.50 20.03 43.94
N SER A 702 -21.47 20.60 43.24
CA SER A 702 -22.13 19.91 42.12
C SER A 702 -22.76 20.92 41.17
N SER A 703 -22.83 20.51 39.87
CA SER A 703 -23.67 21.16 38.86
C SER A 703 -24.47 20.10 38.09
N ASP A 704 -25.69 20.45 37.67
CA ASP A 704 -26.55 19.59 36.88
C ASP A 704 -27.43 20.38 35.92
N LEU A 705 -27.82 19.76 34.81
CA LEU A 705 -28.88 20.27 33.92
C LEU A 705 -30.25 19.91 34.55
N VAL A 706 -31.18 20.82 34.57
CA VAL A 706 -32.43 20.62 35.31
C VAL A 706 -33.67 20.76 34.46
N CYS A 707 -34.64 19.86 34.68
CA CYS A 707 -36.01 19.92 34.17
C CYS A 707 -36.96 20.08 35.35
N GLU A 708 -38.13 20.73 35.14
CA GLU A 708 -39.06 21.11 36.20
C GLU A 708 -39.74 19.93 36.94
N ASP A 709 -39.85 18.79 36.29
CA ASP A 709 -40.48 17.55 36.76
C ASP A 709 -39.56 16.65 37.61
N LYS A 710 -38.29 17.05 37.76
CA LYS A 710 -37.27 16.29 38.50
C LYS A 710 -37.09 16.79 39.96
N TYR A 711 -36.24 16.10 40.69
CA TYR A 711 -35.92 16.38 42.08
C TYR A 711 -34.41 16.63 42.22
N LEU A 712 -34.07 17.61 43.09
CA LEU A 712 -32.70 17.78 43.58
C LEU A 712 -32.49 16.94 44.83
N LEU A 713 -31.64 15.93 44.75
CA LEU A 713 -31.09 15.21 45.87
C LEU A 713 -29.89 15.97 46.42
N VAL A 714 -29.91 16.27 47.73
CA VAL A 714 -28.76 16.86 48.42
C VAL A 714 -28.39 15.98 49.63
N ILE A 715 -27.09 15.74 49.80
CA ILE A 715 -26.56 14.87 50.86
C ILE A 715 -25.43 15.58 51.58
N SER A 716 -25.48 15.54 52.93
CA SER A 716 -24.47 16.15 53.79
C SER A 716 -23.36 15.17 54.18
N GLU A 717 -22.20 15.69 54.59
CA GLU A 717 -21.02 14.92 55.02
C GLU A 717 -21.37 13.82 56.06
N ASN A 718 -22.34 14.05 56.95
CA ASN A 718 -22.71 13.09 58.00
C ASN A 718 -23.87 12.16 57.59
N GLY A 719 -24.17 12.05 56.28
CA GLY A 719 -25.14 11.08 55.74
C GLY A 719 -26.60 11.48 55.88
N PHE A 720 -26.91 12.77 56.04
CA PHE A 720 -28.30 13.27 56.03
C PHE A 720 -28.59 13.82 54.61
N GLY A 721 -29.77 13.49 54.09
CA GLY A 721 -30.17 13.96 52.77
C GLY A 721 -31.69 14.11 52.63
N LYS A 722 -32.09 14.69 51.53
CA LYS A 722 -33.50 14.89 51.14
C LYS A 722 -33.64 15.13 49.66
N LEU A 723 -34.85 14.93 49.15
CA LEU A 723 -35.29 15.36 47.84
C LEU A 723 -36.00 16.71 47.93
N THR A 724 -35.83 17.57 46.96
CA THR A 724 -36.58 18.82 46.81
C THR A 724 -36.98 18.99 45.35
N GLU A 725 -38.28 19.25 45.09
CA GLU A 725 -38.78 19.47 43.73
C GLU A 725 -38.04 20.65 43.06
N ILE A 726 -37.58 20.46 41.83
CA ILE A 726 -36.89 21.52 41.04
C ILE A 726 -37.76 22.76 40.86
N SER A 727 -39.09 22.61 40.73
CA SER A 727 -40.08 23.69 40.64
C SER A 727 -40.04 24.71 41.81
N LYS A 728 -39.48 24.31 42.97
CA LYS A 728 -39.27 25.18 44.14
C LYS A 728 -38.08 26.11 44.01
N TYR A 729 -37.24 25.93 42.98
CA TYR A 729 -36.08 26.77 42.69
C TYR A 729 -36.40 27.68 41.52
N ARG A 730 -36.87 28.92 41.81
CA ARG A 730 -37.13 29.91 40.78
C ARG A 730 -35.86 30.21 40.00
N PRO A 731 -35.94 30.38 38.69
CA PRO A 731 -34.83 30.86 37.90
C PRO A 731 -34.33 32.24 38.43
N GLN A 732 -33.02 32.43 38.43
CA GLN A 732 -32.36 33.67 38.89
C GLN A 732 -31.41 34.17 37.80
N ASN A 733 -30.90 35.39 38.00
CA ASN A 733 -29.81 35.89 37.17
C ASN A 733 -28.48 35.21 37.64
N ARG A 734 -27.65 34.83 36.68
CA ARG A 734 -26.30 34.35 36.92
C ARG A 734 -25.51 35.31 37.84
N GLY A 735 -24.66 34.80 38.70
CA GLY A 735 -23.83 35.57 39.60
C GLY A 735 -24.55 36.06 40.86
N GLY A 736 -25.79 35.62 41.11
CA GLY A 736 -26.55 35.90 42.32
C GLY A 736 -26.06 35.05 43.53
N LYS A 737 -26.57 35.36 44.77
CA LYS A 737 -26.21 34.61 45.98
C LYS A 737 -26.84 33.22 46.09
N GLY A 738 -27.78 32.87 45.18
CA GLY A 738 -28.52 31.62 45.23
C GLY A 738 -29.63 31.62 46.32
N LEU A 739 -30.30 30.48 46.46
CA LEU A 739 -31.34 30.19 47.41
C LEU A 739 -30.87 29.13 48.41
N LEU A 740 -31.27 29.24 49.67
CA LEU A 740 -30.98 28.20 50.61
C LEU A 740 -31.66 26.90 50.16
N THR A 741 -30.88 25.84 49.95
CA THR A 741 -31.35 24.51 49.57
C THR A 741 -31.28 23.52 50.74
N TYR A 742 -30.38 23.76 51.68
CA TYR A 742 -30.18 22.84 52.82
C TYR A 742 -29.82 23.61 54.08
N LYS A 743 -30.47 23.31 55.18
CA LYS A 743 -30.16 23.89 56.49
C LYS A 743 -29.07 23.11 57.18
N ILE A 744 -27.85 23.64 57.12
CA ILE A 744 -26.67 23.08 57.75
C ILE A 744 -26.77 23.20 59.27
N THR A 745 -26.42 22.14 59.98
CA THR A 745 -26.36 22.06 61.43
C THR A 745 -25.12 21.30 61.89
N LYS A 746 -24.71 21.44 63.18
CA LYS A 746 -23.56 20.65 63.69
C LYS A 746 -23.77 19.15 63.57
N LYS A 747 -25.03 18.68 63.51
CA LYS A 747 -25.39 17.26 63.39
C LYS A 747 -25.23 16.77 61.93
N THR A 748 -25.56 17.60 60.97
CA THR A 748 -25.55 17.21 59.57
C THR A 748 -24.20 17.40 58.88
N GLY A 749 -23.40 18.35 59.32
CA GLY A 749 -22.21 18.80 58.62
C GLY A 749 -22.57 19.59 57.33
N ASP A 750 -21.54 19.97 56.57
CA ASP A 750 -21.67 20.67 55.27
C ASP A 750 -22.25 19.74 54.20
N LEU A 751 -22.69 20.27 53.05
CA LEU A 751 -23.09 19.43 51.92
C LEU A 751 -21.86 18.79 51.27
N ALA A 752 -21.97 17.48 51.04
CA ALA A 752 -20.91 16.71 50.36
C ALA A 752 -21.16 16.53 48.89
N ALA A 753 -22.43 16.31 48.50
CA ALA A 753 -22.80 16.08 47.10
C ALA A 753 -24.28 16.45 46.86
N ALA A 754 -24.58 16.74 45.60
CA ALA A 754 -25.94 16.90 45.11
C ALA A 754 -26.05 16.30 43.70
N THR A 755 -27.25 15.88 43.29
CA THR A 755 -27.52 15.44 41.92
C THR A 755 -29.00 15.55 41.58
N VAL A 756 -29.34 15.75 40.32
CA VAL A 756 -30.74 15.77 39.87
C VAL A 756 -31.17 14.34 39.56
N VAL A 757 -32.33 13.93 40.11
CA VAL A 757 -32.85 12.58 40.01
C VAL A 757 -34.33 12.56 39.66
N GLU A 758 -34.77 11.43 39.10
CA GLU A 758 -36.19 11.12 38.93
C GLU A 758 -36.71 10.33 40.14
N LYS A 759 -38.02 10.20 40.22
CA LYS A 759 -38.63 9.58 41.40
C LYS A 759 -38.37 8.08 41.51
N GLU A 760 -38.08 7.44 40.40
CA GLU A 760 -37.89 5.97 40.31
C GLU A 760 -36.39 5.60 40.19
N ASP A 761 -35.48 6.57 40.27
CA ASP A 761 -34.06 6.30 40.18
C ASP A 761 -33.50 5.59 41.40
N ASP A 762 -32.44 4.86 41.19
CA ASP A 762 -31.59 4.32 42.26
C ASP A 762 -30.35 5.23 42.41
N VAL A 763 -30.00 5.54 43.62
CA VAL A 763 -28.80 6.32 43.93
C VAL A 763 -27.86 5.58 44.86
N MET A 764 -26.59 5.69 44.59
CA MET A 764 -25.52 5.20 45.44
C MET A 764 -24.91 6.36 46.23
N ILE A 765 -24.87 6.22 47.53
CA ILE A 765 -24.21 7.17 48.44
C ILE A 765 -22.92 6.51 48.93
N ILE A 766 -21.84 7.25 48.85
CA ILE A 766 -20.47 6.76 49.00
C ILE A 766 -19.78 7.53 50.11
N ALA A 767 -19.21 6.81 51.07
CA ALA A 767 -18.41 7.36 52.15
C ALA A 767 -16.91 7.20 51.90
N ASP A 768 -16.09 8.05 52.51
CA ASP A 768 -14.61 8.01 52.45
C ASP A 768 -14.00 6.72 53.04
N SER A 769 -14.75 6.00 53.88
CA SER A 769 -14.39 4.66 54.37
C SER A 769 -14.61 3.52 53.34
N GLY A 770 -15.06 3.82 52.13
CA GLY A 770 -15.39 2.82 51.13
C GLY A 770 -16.77 2.17 51.29
N ILE A 771 -17.56 2.55 52.30
CA ILE A 771 -18.92 2.04 52.49
C ILE A 771 -19.84 2.68 51.45
N ILE A 772 -20.57 1.85 50.72
CA ILE A 772 -21.53 2.25 49.68
C ILE A 772 -22.92 1.75 50.10
N ILE A 773 -23.90 2.62 50.03
CA ILE A 773 -25.32 2.25 50.20
C ILE A 773 -26.10 2.61 48.95
N ARG A 774 -26.94 1.69 48.46
CA ARG A 774 -27.89 1.91 47.39
C ARG A 774 -29.27 2.16 47.97
N ILE A 775 -29.89 3.26 47.54
CA ILE A 775 -31.20 3.67 48.04
C ILE A 775 -32.07 4.02 46.83
N LEU A 776 -33.32 3.56 46.86
CA LEU A 776 -34.33 4.03 45.89
C LEU A 776 -34.70 5.50 46.20
N THR A 777 -34.79 6.34 45.23
CA THR A 777 -35.19 7.75 45.41
C THR A 777 -36.60 7.87 46.02
N GLU A 778 -37.50 6.88 45.77
CA GLU A 778 -38.80 6.79 46.37
C GLU A 778 -38.76 6.70 47.91
N ASP A 779 -37.71 6.11 48.47
CA ASP A 779 -37.53 5.95 49.92
C ASP A 779 -36.97 7.22 50.59
N ILE A 780 -36.57 8.24 49.78
CA ILE A 780 -36.02 9.49 50.31
C ILE A 780 -37.12 10.52 50.47
N SER A 781 -37.21 11.11 51.65
CA SER A 781 -38.21 12.10 52.00
C SER A 781 -38.13 13.38 51.11
N ILE A 782 -39.24 13.73 50.42
CA ILE A 782 -39.39 14.99 49.72
C ILE A 782 -39.66 16.08 50.73
N GLN A 783 -38.81 17.11 50.77
CA GLN A 783 -38.88 18.18 51.74
C GLN A 783 -38.70 19.58 51.08
N GLY A 784 -39.12 20.62 51.83
CA GLY A 784 -38.86 21.98 51.39
C GLY A 784 -37.40 22.37 51.45
N ARG A 785 -37.00 23.40 50.75
CA ARG A 785 -35.59 23.86 50.64
C ARG A 785 -34.92 24.11 52.01
N ASN A 786 -35.58 24.78 52.93
CA ASN A 786 -35.00 25.18 54.23
C ASN A 786 -35.18 24.10 55.33
N THR A 787 -34.75 22.85 55.05
CA THR A 787 -34.75 21.73 56.00
C THR A 787 -33.39 21.03 56.00
N SER A 788 -33.15 20.23 57.06
CA SER A 788 -31.87 19.51 57.23
C SER A 788 -31.89 18.04 56.75
N GLY A 789 -32.99 17.60 56.11
CA GLY A 789 -33.14 16.25 55.60
C GLY A 789 -33.33 15.19 56.70
N VAL A 790 -33.33 13.93 56.27
CA VAL A 790 -33.37 12.73 57.09
C VAL A 790 -32.07 11.97 57.02
N LYS A 791 -31.80 11.06 57.94
CA LYS A 791 -30.60 10.24 57.89
C LYS A 791 -30.76 9.15 56.86
N LEU A 792 -29.94 9.21 55.81
CA LEU A 792 -29.92 8.26 54.72
C LEU A 792 -28.85 7.19 54.94
N MET A 793 -27.73 7.53 55.58
CA MET A 793 -26.61 6.63 55.79
C MET A 793 -26.13 6.72 57.25
N ASN A 794 -25.89 5.58 57.88
CA ASN A 794 -25.26 5.50 59.20
C ASN A 794 -23.76 5.45 59.08
N LEU A 795 -23.06 6.49 59.48
CA LEU A 795 -21.62 6.60 59.44
C LEU A 795 -21.04 6.62 60.86
N THR A 796 -19.95 5.88 61.06
CA THR A 796 -19.14 5.91 62.30
C THR A 796 -17.73 6.34 61.84
N ASP A 797 -17.31 7.53 62.24
CA ASP A 797 -15.99 8.10 61.91
C ASP A 797 -15.67 8.22 60.42
N ALA A 798 -16.72 8.28 59.56
CA ALA A 798 -16.60 8.45 58.12
C ALA A 798 -17.49 9.57 57.63
N LYS A 799 -17.23 10.14 56.46
CA LYS A 799 -18.00 11.17 55.79
C LYS A 799 -18.45 10.74 54.40
N VAL A 800 -19.63 11.19 53.97
CA VAL A 800 -20.04 11.07 52.58
C VAL A 800 -19.15 11.95 51.73
N VAL A 801 -18.69 11.39 50.59
CA VAL A 801 -17.81 12.05 49.62
C VAL A 801 -18.42 12.19 48.22
N ALA A 802 -19.36 11.31 47.87
CA ALA A 802 -20.00 11.37 46.54
C ALA A 802 -21.41 10.74 46.56
N VAL A 803 -22.21 11.14 45.58
CA VAL A 803 -23.45 10.49 45.17
C VAL A 803 -23.41 10.21 43.68
N ALA A 804 -23.90 9.08 43.24
CA ALA A 804 -23.99 8.73 41.81
C ALA A 804 -25.39 8.14 41.53
N ASN A 805 -25.96 8.48 40.38
CA ASN A 805 -27.16 7.82 39.90
C ASN A 805 -26.78 6.39 39.46
N TYR A 806 -27.52 5.43 39.91
CA TYR A 806 -27.35 4.04 39.48
C TYR A 806 -28.24 3.80 38.27
N ILE A 807 -27.60 3.76 37.10
CA ILE A 807 -28.24 3.34 35.84
C ILE A 807 -28.06 1.83 35.76
N GLY A 808 -28.96 1.11 36.34
CA GLY A 808 -29.00 -0.35 36.26
C GLY A 808 -30.42 -0.78 35.91
N ASP A 809 -30.53 -1.76 35.02
CA ASP A 809 -31.78 -2.38 34.56
C ASP A 809 -32.77 -2.72 35.65
#